data_af7253cc1bfb59d4c6332b2d46dfbe75
#
_entry.id   af7253cc1bfb59d4c6332b2d46dfbe75
#
_cell.length_a   1.000
_cell.length_b   1.000
_cell.length_c   1.000
_cell.angle_alpha   90.00
_cell.angle_beta   90.00
_cell.angle_gamma   90.00
#
_symmetry.space_group_name_H-M   'P 1'
#
loop_
_entity.id
_entity.type
_entity.pdbx_description
1 polymer ?
#
loop_
_entity_poly.entity_id
_entity_poly.type
_entity_poly.pdbx_seq_one_letter_code
_entity_poly.pdbx_strand_id
1 'polypeptide(L)'
;MKAFPPLLAPGDGGAGGRLGRTGVRSCPRGRDGVPVPAGCRCLAGRRRSAAAGTAGHLGPGSSRPRARCYATAAAAPSAAMASLGTASPELRAYFSRHNLLHVYEVLLCGVIVMRPEDPLKFLEEKLREMMEKGLDAVLWYMCIDLSLHPKLKRISETYLNTVFGLDGEQLMTEELCAKAWDFYSRNLMKLYFGGWIKYNLLKKNKRKKVKEKMALAVVHYNVQILRVIIQKWSMWVQIHKEKMTLAVKRLQQIFNKVYLNAVVKAWHAEAHSSLKTKAYFESLANENQKGCSESNDLTVRDKTSHLPEKALLQIFCYVNLVDLARCAQVSQTWMLLTQNSSLWSDINFSSVKHKVRDQIVVNILQKWRPYVLRLNLRGCYSLHWPSFKGISECKNLQDLNLSECQGLNDESMRLISEGCRSLLYLNLSYTGITNGTLRLLSSFPNLQYLSLAHCRKFTDKGLLYLSSGKGCHRLIYLDLSGCIQISVDGFRNIANGCSGIQDLLINKMPTLTDRCIQALVEKCQQIVSVVFLDSPHLSDTAFKALAECKLVKVSIEGNNQITDLSFKLMSKCCPYIRHIHMADCPNITDASLKMISPLKHILVLNVADCIRISDGGVRTFVQGSSGAKLRELNLTSCICVTDASVTEIAQRCHELTYLNLRHCENVTDAGIEALGNMSSLISIDLSGTSISDMGLRSLGHYGKIKELSISECKNISDTGIQEFCKGTKYLEHCHVSYCPQLTDEAVKTMAFHCHRLTSVNVAGCPKMTDTCIQYLAAACHYLHFLDVSGCIHLTDKALKYLWKGCKQLQILKMLYCRNITKQAVLKYTAKLEKQEHNDADPPSWLGYDRDGNILTFTNKHTSEPE
;
A
#
# COMPACT_ATOMS: atom_id res chain seq x y z
N MET A 1 -5.09 20.68 -39.57
CA MET A 1 -5.64 21.96 -39.11
C MET A 1 -6.73 22.40 -40.07
N LYS A 2 -7.96 22.05 -39.81
CA LYS A 2 -9.13 22.70 -40.34
C LYS A 2 -10.17 22.72 -39.24
N ALA A 3 -10.71 23.91 -39.00
CA ALA A 3 -11.57 24.26 -37.89
C ALA A 3 -12.93 23.53 -37.97
N PHE A 4 -13.43 23.16 -36.78
CA PHE A 4 -14.82 22.76 -36.59
C PHE A 4 -15.75 23.98 -36.91
N PRO A 5 -16.86 23.81 -37.66
CA PRO A 5 -17.83 24.86 -37.80
C PRO A 5 -18.68 25.00 -36.52
N PRO A 6 -19.12 26.23 -36.20
CA PRO A 6 -19.95 26.46 -35.02
C PRO A 6 -21.39 25.98 -35.27
N LEU A 7 -21.96 25.29 -34.32
CA LEU A 7 -23.38 24.95 -34.27
C LEU A 7 -24.17 26.22 -34.02
N LEU A 8 -25.03 26.54 -34.98
CA LEU A 8 -26.04 27.58 -35.00
C LEU A 8 -27.05 27.45 -33.85
N ALA A 9 -27.32 28.56 -33.22
CA ALA A 9 -28.44 28.75 -32.32
C ALA A 9 -29.76 28.77 -33.14
N PRO A 10 -30.86 28.29 -32.60
CA PRO A 10 -32.20 28.54 -33.25
C PRO A 10 -32.70 29.93 -32.87
N GLY A 11 -33.05 30.69 -33.90
CA GLY A 11 -33.60 32.01 -33.80
C GLY A 11 -35.05 32.02 -33.31
N ASP A 12 -35.40 33.16 -32.77
CA ASP A 12 -36.71 33.60 -32.38
C ASP A 12 -37.72 33.60 -33.52
N GLY A 13 -38.95 33.19 -33.20
CA GLY A 13 -40.10 33.42 -34.04
C GLY A 13 -41.37 33.30 -33.22
N GLY A 14 -41.97 34.48 -32.93
CA GLY A 14 -42.95 34.73 -31.95
C GLY A 14 -44.43 34.46 -32.38
N ALA A 15 -45.27 34.86 -31.46
CA ALA A 15 -46.72 35.13 -31.42
C ALA A 15 -47.55 34.10 -30.66
N GLY A 16 -48.02 34.43 -29.53
CA GLY A 16 -49.29 35.04 -29.28
C GLY A 16 -50.30 34.05 -28.70
N GLY A 17 -50.77 34.30 -27.47
CA GLY A 17 -51.95 33.62 -26.98
C GLY A 17 -52.10 33.56 -25.46
N ARG A 18 -52.81 34.49 -24.94
CA ARG A 18 -53.21 34.69 -23.53
C ARG A 18 -54.23 33.68 -23.00
N LEU A 19 -54.34 33.66 -21.67
CA LEU A 19 -55.45 33.26 -20.74
C LEU A 19 -55.44 31.77 -20.37
N GLY A 20 -55.51 31.38 -19.11
CA GLY A 20 -56.33 31.80 -18.03
C GLY A 20 -56.06 31.04 -16.72
N ARG A 21 -56.46 31.67 -15.68
CA ARG A 21 -56.40 31.36 -14.24
C ARG A 21 -57.23 30.14 -13.80
N THR A 22 -56.92 29.73 -12.57
CA THR A 22 -57.69 29.02 -11.53
C THR A 22 -57.62 27.49 -11.60
N GLY A 23 -57.45 26.79 -10.50
CA GLY A 23 -58.00 26.83 -9.21
C GLY A 23 -57.61 25.65 -8.35
N VAL A 24 -57.62 25.88 -7.11
CA VAL A 24 -57.48 25.06 -5.92
C VAL A 24 -58.44 23.89 -5.89
N ARG A 25 -58.06 22.73 -5.35
CA ARG A 25 -58.79 21.88 -4.37
C ARG A 25 -58.23 20.47 -4.31
N SER A 26 -57.70 20.08 -3.10
CA SER A 26 -58.31 19.25 -2.05
C SER A 26 -58.35 17.75 -2.32
N CYS A 27 -57.75 17.03 -1.34
CA CYS A 27 -57.84 15.58 -1.09
C CYS A 27 -59.25 15.03 -1.09
N PRO A 28 -59.41 13.70 -1.27
CA PRO A 28 -59.88 12.98 -0.07
C PRO A 28 -59.19 11.62 0.24
N ARG A 29 -59.42 11.23 1.47
CA ARG A 29 -59.10 10.06 2.26
C ARG A 29 -59.75 8.75 1.80
N GLY A 30 -59.22 7.63 2.29
CA GLY A 30 -59.91 6.37 2.56
C GLY A 30 -58.96 5.19 2.39
N ARG A 31 -58.51 4.63 3.43
CA ARG A 31 -58.88 3.48 4.30
C ARG A 31 -58.53 2.12 3.70
N ASP A 32 -57.76 1.39 4.41
CA ASP A 32 -57.83 0.14 5.22
C ASP A 32 -56.51 -0.61 5.04
N GLY A 33 -55.82 -1.20 5.96
CA GLY A 33 -55.98 -1.51 7.34
C GLY A 33 -55.12 -2.72 7.73
N VAL A 34 -54.36 -2.59 8.84
CA VAL A 34 -54.06 -3.62 9.84
C VAL A 34 -52.89 -4.58 9.59
N PRO A 35 -52.17 -5.05 10.62
CA PRO A 35 -51.51 -4.39 11.78
C PRO A 35 -50.09 -4.82 12.08
N VAL A 36 -49.41 -3.99 12.85
CA VAL A 36 -48.16 -4.26 13.57
C VAL A 36 -48.50 -4.77 14.97
N PRO A 37 -47.72 -5.60 15.62
CA PRO A 37 -47.72 -5.66 17.06
C PRO A 37 -46.49 -4.97 17.64
N ALA A 38 -46.84 -4.08 18.55
CA ALA A 38 -45.96 -3.33 19.41
C ALA A 38 -45.54 -4.12 20.64
N GLY A 39 -44.43 -3.66 21.24
CA GLY A 39 -44.40 -3.45 22.67
C GLY A 39 -43.53 -4.37 23.49
N CYS A 40 -42.56 -3.80 24.15
CA CYS A 40 -42.49 -3.90 25.59
C CYS A 40 -41.63 -2.79 26.19
N ARG A 41 -42.33 -2.06 27.05
CA ARG A 41 -41.82 -0.99 27.95
C ARG A 41 -41.12 -1.59 29.17
N CYS A 42 -40.26 -0.77 29.71
CA CYS A 42 -39.72 -0.81 31.08
C CYS A 42 -40.82 -0.91 32.14
N LEU A 43 -40.53 -1.59 33.27
CA LEU A 43 -40.98 -1.15 34.60
C LEU A 43 -40.03 -1.68 35.70
N ALA A 44 -39.71 -0.77 36.57
CA ALA A 44 -39.03 -0.97 37.86
C ALA A 44 -40.03 -1.42 38.94
N GLY A 45 -39.54 -2.11 39.95
CA GLY A 45 -40.22 -2.00 41.21
C GLY A 45 -40.37 -3.21 42.09
N ARG A 46 -39.60 -3.25 43.17
CA ARG A 46 -39.92 -3.58 44.57
C ARG A 46 -40.37 -4.95 45.00
N ARG A 47 -39.51 -5.53 45.85
CA ARG A 47 -39.72 -6.00 47.24
C ARG A 47 -40.64 -7.21 47.60
N ARG A 48 -40.03 -8.03 48.42
CA ARG A 48 -40.47 -8.79 49.65
C ARG A 48 -40.68 -10.28 49.42
N SER A 49 -39.93 -11.05 50.15
CA SER A 49 -39.91 -11.63 51.49
C SER A 49 -40.39 -13.07 51.57
N ALA A 50 -39.63 -13.80 52.32
CA ALA A 50 -39.99 -14.86 53.25
C ALA A 50 -40.14 -16.31 52.73
N ALA A 51 -39.34 -17.13 53.24
CA ALA A 51 -39.51 -18.14 54.30
C ALA A 51 -39.29 -19.59 53.89
N ALA A 52 -38.35 -20.12 54.59
CA ALA A 52 -38.43 -21.38 55.42
C ALA A 52 -38.39 -22.75 54.70
N GLY A 53 -37.52 -23.56 55.27
CA GLY A 53 -37.73 -24.97 55.43
C GLY A 53 -36.65 -25.90 54.93
N THR A 54 -35.81 -26.28 55.74
CA THR A 54 -35.51 -27.52 56.47
C THR A 54 -34.54 -28.52 55.89
N ALA A 55 -33.46 -28.65 56.58
CA ALA A 55 -32.86 -29.87 57.20
C ALA A 55 -32.27 -30.97 56.28
N GLY A 56 -31.03 -31.31 56.62
CA GLY A 56 -30.50 -32.63 56.39
C GLY A 56 -28.97 -32.71 56.34
N HIS A 57 -28.39 -32.88 57.54
CA HIS A 57 -27.19 -33.61 57.97
C HIS A 57 -26.19 -34.20 56.92
N LEU A 58 -24.91 -33.93 57.00
CA LEU A 58 -23.83 -34.66 57.74
C LEU A 58 -22.45 -34.07 57.32
N GLY A 59 -21.63 -33.77 58.34
CA GLY A 59 -20.24 -33.31 58.12
C GLY A 59 -19.28 -34.55 58.13
N PRO A 60 -17.97 -34.38 58.44
CA PRO A 60 -17.17 -33.24 58.76
C PRO A 60 -15.77 -33.23 58.08
N GLY A 61 -15.03 -32.16 58.18
CA GLY A 61 -13.58 -32.32 58.11
C GLY A 61 -12.78 -31.12 57.52
N SER A 62 -12.02 -30.52 58.42
CA SER A 62 -10.76 -29.72 58.29
C SER A 62 -10.84 -28.24 58.04
N SER A 63 -10.76 -27.60 59.13
CA SER A 63 -10.10 -26.33 59.55
C SER A 63 -9.16 -25.62 58.61
N ARG A 64 -9.45 -24.35 58.36
CA ARG A 64 -8.51 -23.21 58.46
C ARG A 64 -9.29 -21.87 58.55
N PRO A 65 -8.76 -20.87 59.31
CA PRO A 65 -9.57 -19.80 59.87
C PRO A 65 -9.81 -18.60 58.92
N ARG A 66 -11.04 -18.13 58.94
CA ARG A 66 -11.44 -16.87 58.33
C ARG A 66 -11.07 -15.70 59.26
N ALA A 67 -10.22 -14.80 58.79
CA ALA A 67 -10.10 -13.47 59.34
C ALA A 67 -11.37 -12.67 59.02
N ARG A 68 -12.05 -12.25 60.07
CA ARG A 68 -13.22 -11.35 60.01
C ARG A 68 -12.77 -9.93 59.71
N CYS A 69 -13.32 -9.37 58.65
CA CYS A 69 -13.34 -7.94 58.43
C CYS A 69 -14.43 -7.34 59.31
N TYR A 70 -14.06 -6.42 60.15
CA TYR A 70 -14.97 -5.46 60.75
C TYR A 70 -15.14 -4.26 59.83
N ALA A 71 -16.35 -4.08 59.36
CA ALA A 71 -16.76 -2.86 58.70
C ALA A 71 -17.50 -2.02 59.78
N THR A 72 -16.92 -0.89 60.13
CA THR A 72 -17.67 0.21 60.75
C THR A 72 -17.51 1.44 59.91
N ALA A 73 -18.62 1.88 59.33
CA ALA A 73 -18.74 3.16 58.69
C ALA A 73 -18.81 4.23 59.81
N ALA A 74 -17.88 5.17 59.73
CA ALA A 74 -18.02 6.49 60.36
C ALA A 74 -17.44 7.53 59.42
N ALA A 75 -18.23 8.54 59.15
CA ALA A 75 -17.87 9.68 58.35
C ALA A 75 -16.61 10.36 58.95
N ALA A 76 -15.58 10.51 58.15
CA ALA A 76 -14.39 11.25 58.52
C ALA A 76 -14.51 12.70 58.04
N PRO A 77 -14.25 13.70 58.92
CA PRO A 77 -13.95 15.05 58.48
C PRO A 77 -12.56 15.04 57.81
N SER A 78 -12.40 15.89 56.83
CA SER A 78 -11.14 16.14 56.11
C SER A 78 -10.03 16.48 57.11
N ALA A 79 -9.18 15.51 57.45
CA ALA A 79 -7.96 15.76 58.17
C ALA A 79 -6.97 16.40 57.21
N ALA A 80 -6.84 17.72 57.27
CA ALA A 80 -5.67 18.42 56.78
C ALA A 80 -4.46 17.78 57.46
N MET A 81 -3.54 17.21 56.72
CA MET A 81 -2.22 16.79 57.22
C MET A 81 -1.55 18.05 57.77
N ALA A 82 -1.51 18.17 59.06
CA ALA A 82 -0.73 19.17 59.74
C ALA A 82 0.75 18.88 59.45
N SER A 83 1.35 19.64 58.56
CA SER A 83 2.81 19.62 58.43
C SER A 83 3.42 20.28 59.64
N LEU A 84 4.58 19.84 60.12
CA LEU A 84 5.33 20.48 61.18
C LEU A 84 5.57 21.98 60.90
N GLY A 85 5.46 22.40 59.65
CA GLY A 85 5.51 23.81 59.27
C GLY A 85 4.31 24.65 59.74
N THR A 86 3.17 24.03 60.04
CA THR A 86 1.94 24.67 60.53
C THR A 86 1.76 24.50 62.05
N ALA A 87 2.68 23.78 62.72
CA ALA A 87 2.62 23.59 64.18
C ALA A 87 3.01 24.85 64.97
N SER A 88 2.48 24.98 66.18
CA SER A 88 2.80 26.12 67.02
C SER A 88 4.30 26.20 67.30
N PRO A 89 4.86 27.40 67.53
CA PRO A 89 6.30 27.56 67.81
C PRO A 89 6.77 26.74 69.03
N GLU A 90 5.90 26.57 70.00
CA GLU A 90 6.18 25.77 71.20
C GLU A 90 6.33 24.26 70.91
N LEU A 91 5.47 23.78 70.07
CA LEU A 91 5.51 22.38 69.67
C LEU A 91 6.77 22.09 68.83
N ARG A 92 7.15 23.00 67.92
CA ARG A 92 8.42 22.91 67.20
C ARG A 92 9.62 22.94 68.11
N ALA A 93 9.64 23.83 69.07
CA ALA A 93 10.72 23.93 70.12
C ALA A 93 10.83 22.62 70.93
N TYR A 94 9.69 22.00 71.27
CA TYR A 94 9.65 20.69 71.95
C TYR A 94 10.24 19.58 71.12
N PHE A 95 9.82 19.45 69.83
CA PHE A 95 10.34 18.43 68.90
C PHE A 95 11.84 18.60 68.67
N SER A 96 12.33 19.84 68.53
CA SER A 96 13.74 20.14 68.37
C SER A 96 14.57 19.92 69.67
N ARG A 97 14.03 20.28 70.81
CA ARG A 97 14.73 20.09 72.11
C ARG A 97 14.92 18.61 72.43
N HIS A 98 14.00 17.73 72.02
CA HIS A 98 14.07 16.30 72.31
C HIS A 98 14.50 15.46 71.09
N ASN A 99 14.99 16.09 70.05
CA ASN A 99 15.49 15.43 68.82
C ASN A 99 14.53 14.40 68.23
N LEU A 100 13.20 14.61 68.50
CA LEU A 100 12.16 13.62 68.14
C LEU A 100 12.03 13.41 66.62
N LEU A 101 12.34 14.42 65.82
CA LEU A 101 12.27 14.34 64.37
C LEU A 101 13.32 13.35 63.85
N HIS A 102 14.54 13.41 64.37
CA HIS A 102 15.64 12.54 64.00
C HIS A 102 15.41 11.09 64.44
N VAL A 103 14.87 10.91 65.66
CA VAL A 103 14.45 9.58 66.15
C VAL A 103 13.40 8.95 65.26
N TYR A 104 12.43 9.71 64.83
CA TYR A 104 11.37 9.26 63.95
C TYR A 104 11.92 8.87 62.57
N GLU A 105 12.82 9.66 61.99
CA GLU A 105 13.48 9.34 60.71
C GLU A 105 14.31 8.06 60.78
N VAL A 106 15.07 7.87 61.83
CA VAL A 106 15.91 6.69 61.99
C VAL A 106 15.08 5.41 62.15
N LEU A 107 13.98 5.47 62.92
CA LEU A 107 13.06 4.37 63.11
C LEU A 107 12.33 4.02 61.81
N LEU A 108 11.87 5.05 61.08
CA LEU A 108 11.18 4.86 59.82
C LEU A 108 12.12 4.28 58.75
N CYS A 109 13.35 4.76 58.64
CA CYS A 109 14.38 4.20 57.78
C CYS A 109 14.65 2.73 58.10
N GLY A 110 14.74 2.38 59.39
CA GLY A 110 14.93 0.99 59.82
C GLY A 110 13.82 0.06 59.35
N VAL A 111 12.55 0.46 59.56
CA VAL A 111 11.39 -0.33 59.10
C VAL A 111 11.36 -0.49 57.56
N ILE A 112 11.67 0.60 56.82
CA ILE A 112 11.63 0.58 55.36
C ILE A 112 12.74 -0.28 54.74
N VAL A 113 13.94 -0.21 55.33
CA VAL A 113 15.11 -0.92 54.77
C VAL A 113 15.12 -2.39 55.22
N MET A 114 14.89 -2.65 56.51
CA MET A 114 14.92 -4.00 57.08
C MET A 114 13.67 -4.84 56.77
N ARG A 115 12.51 -4.19 56.62
CA ARG A 115 11.20 -4.83 56.34
C ARG A 115 10.90 -5.98 57.30
N PRO A 116 10.92 -5.76 58.61
CA PRO A 116 10.66 -6.81 59.58
C PRO A 116 9.26 -7.45 59.41
N GLU A 117 9.14 -8.73 59.71
CA GLU A 117 7.84 -9.43 59.66
C GLU A 117 6.81 -8.85 60.65
N ASP A 118 7.30 -8.41 61.83
CA ASP A 118 6.51 -7.67 62.84
C ASP A 118 7.10 -6.26 63.08
N PRO A 119 6.59 -5.23 62.37
CA PRO A 119 7.11 -3.86 62.44
C PRO A 119 6.97 -3.21 63.82
N LEU A 120 5.91 -3.57 64.58
CA LEU A 120 5.69 -2.95 65.90
C LEU A 120 6.67 -3.48 66.93
N LYS A 121 6.98 -4.75 66.92
CA LYS A 121 7.95 -5.38 67.82
C LYS A 121 9.36 -4.90 67.52
N PHE A 122 9.69 -4.76 66.22
CA PHE A 122 10.95 -4.15 65.78
C PHE A 122 11.12 -2.71 66.24
N LEU A 123 10.07 -1.87 66.16
CA LEU A 123 10.09 -0.49 66.63
C LEU A 123 10.24 -0.44 68.16
N GLU A 124 9.57 -1.32 68.90
CA GLU A 124 9.73 -1.40 70.37
C GLU A 124 11.14 -1.75 70.78
N GLU A 125 11.77 -2.74 70.12
CA GLU A 125 13.11 -3.17 70.40
C GLU A 125 14.17 -2.07 70.13
N LYS A 126 14.01 -1.40 68.97
CA LYS A 126 14.89 -0.30 68.54
C LYS A 126 14.72 0.98 69.39
N LEU A 127 13.49 1.29 69.83
CA LEU A 127 13.24 2.37 70.76
C LEU A 127 13.90 2.10 72.13
N ARG A 128 13.85 0.86 72.63
CA ARG A 128 14.55 0.44 73.86
C ARG A 128 16.07 0.60 73.76
N GLU A 129 16.65 0.19 72.60
CA GLU A 129 18.04 0.35 72.28
C GLU A 129 18.47 1.84 72.23
N MET A 130 17.64 2.71 71.68
CA MET A 130 17.85 4.17 71.61
C MET A 130 17.77 4.81 73.01
N MET A 131 16.86 4.34 73.87
CA MET A 131 16.73 4.82 75.27
C MET A 131 17.93 4.45 76.12
N GLU A 132 18.54 3.28 75.90
CA GLU A 132 19.75 2.83 76.64
C GLU A 132 20.99 3.63 76.23
N LYS A 133 21.11 4.03 74.92
CA LYS A 133 22.27 4.78 74.40
C LYS A 133 22.15 6.30 74.50
N GLY A 134 20.98 6.82 74.85
CA GLY A 134 20.70 8.25 74.94
C GLY A 134 20.30 8.84 73.57
N LEU A 135 19.32 9.81 73.60
CA LEU A 135 18.75 10.41 72.39
C LEU A 135 19.71 11.28 71.58
N ASP A 136 20.76 11.78 72.16
CA ASP A 136 21.80 12.61 71.53
C ASP A 136 22.87 11.79 70.73
N ALA A 137 22.90 10.47 70.99
CA ALA A 137 23.80 9.54 70.32
C ALA A 137 23.14 8.78 69.14
N VAL A 138 21.93 9.16 68.75
CA VAL A 138 21.16 8.46 67.67
C VAL A 138 21.73 8.78 66.31
N LEU A 139 22.29 7.75 65.65
CA LEU A 139 22.81 7.83 64.31
C LEU A 139 21.76 7.24 63.29
N TRP A 140 21.62 7.86 62.17
CA TRP A 140 20.62 7.49 61.16
C TRP A 140 20.61 6.02 60.70
N TYR A 141 21.74 5.32 60.90
CA TYR A 141 21.87 3.91 60.47
C TYR A 141 21.74 2.91 61.65
N MET A 142 21.44 3.35 62.89
CA MET A 142 21.35 2.47 64.07
C MET A 142 20.30 1.36 63.96
N CYS A 143 19.28 1.58 63.13
CA CYS A 143 18.20 0.61 62.90
C CYS A 143 18.43 -0.24 61.64
N ILE A 144 19.63 -0.17 61.03
CA ILE A 144 19.94 -0.89 59.81
C ILE A 144 21.08 -1.90 60.07
N ASP A 145 20.99 -3.09 59.46
CA ASP A 145 21.98 -4.14 59.64
C ASP A 145 23.38 -3.69 59.20
N LEU A 146 24.40 -4.06 60.00
CA LEU A 146 25.79 -3.75 59.79
C LEU A 146 26.31 -4.22 58.44
N SER A 147 25.76 -5.26 57.89
CA SER A 147 26.08 -5.79 56.57
C SER A 147 25.78 -4.83 55.41
N LEU A 148 24.85 -3.91 55.60
CA LEU A 148 24.43 -2.91 54.60
C LEU A 148 25.18 -1.58 54.75
N HIS A 149 25.83 -1.34 55.89
CA HIS A 149 26.57 -0.10 56.17
C HIS A 149 27.66 0.26 55.15
N PRO A 150 28.52 -0.67 54.63
CA PRO A 150 29.53 -0.29 53.68
C PRO A 150 29.02 0.25 52.33
N LYS A 151 27.83 -0.21 51.92
CA LYS A 151 27.22 0.23 50.66
C LYS A 151 26.58 1.61 50.81
N LEU A 152 25.96 1.88 51.93
CA LEU A 152 25.31 3.18 52.25
C LEU A 152 26.38 4.27 52.49
N LYS A 153 27.49 3.92 53.16
CA LYS A 153 28.60 4.86 53.39
C LYS A 153 29.27 5.28 52.08
N ARG A 154 29.52 4.33 51.15
CA ARG A 154 30.08 4.62 49.81
C ARG A 154 29.19 5.56 48.98
N ILE A 155 27.88 5.43 49.04
CA ILE A 155 26.98 6.27 48.28
C ILE A 155 26.91 7.70 48.85
N SER A 156 26.92 7.86 50.15
CA SER A 156 26.90 9.17 50.79
C SER A 156 28.19 9.96 50.64
N GLU A 157 29.35 9.33 50.78
CA GLU A 157 30.67 9.99 50.64
C GLU A 157 30.98 10.35 49.18
N THR A 158 30.66 9.50 48.22
CA THR A 158 30.84 9.81 46.78
C THR A 158 29.90 10.88 46.32
N TYR A 159 28.67 10.93 46.81
CA TYR A 159 27.68 11.92 46.39
C TYR A 159 27.94 13.30 46.96
N LEU A 160 28.36 13.39 48.21
CA LEU A 160 28.71 14.67 48.88
C LEU A 160 30.01 15.28 48.29
N ASN A 161 31.04 14.46 48.03
CA ASN A 161 32.30 14.94 47.46
C ASN A 161 32.16 15.32 45.98
N THR A 162 31.29 14.67 45.22
CA THR A 162 31.12 14.94 43.76
C THR A 162 30.12 16.10 43.50
N VAL A 163 29.15 16.34 44.38
CA VAL A 163 28.09 17.33 44.15
C VAL A 163 28.40 18.65 44.87
N PHE A 164 29.13 18.67 45.98
CA PHE A 164 29.32 19.86 46.82
C PHE A 164 30.75 20.40 46.96
N GLY A 165 31.80 19.65 46.54
CA GLY A 165 33.21 20.15 46.52
C GLY A 165 33.65 20.90 47.77
N LEU A 166 33.14 20.57 48.95
CA LEU A 166 33.35 21.31 50.21
C LEU A 166 34.14 20.45 51.18
N ASP A 167 35.39 20.90 51.44
CA ASP A 167 36.14 20.51 52.64
C ASP A 167 35.33 21.02 53.86
N GLY A 168 35.20 20.11 54.84
CA GLY A 168 34.27 20.23 55.95
C GLY A 168 34.52 21.36 56.90
N GLU A 169 34.10 22.55 56.64
CA GLU A 169 33.80 23.61 57.58
C GLU A 169 33.17 24.84 56.87
N GLN A 170 32.01 24.66 56.28
CA GLN A 170 31.14 25.84 55.96
C GLN A 170 29.70 25.57 56.28
N LEU A 171 29.15 26.41 57.13
CA LEU A 171 27.77 26.42 57.63
C LEU A 171 26.73 26.25 56.56
N MET A 172 25.81 25.32 56.80
CA MET A 172 24.61 25.13 56.00
C MET A 172 23.77 26.43 55.97
N THR A 173 23.71 27.07 54.84
CA THR A 173 22.85 28.25 54.66
C THR A 173 21.39 27.79 54.51
N GLU A 174 20.44 28.61 54.98
CA GLU A 174 18.98 28.32 54.84
C GLU A 174 18.57 28.00 53.42
N GLU A 175 19.22 28.57 52.41
CA GLU A 175 18.99 28.26 50.99
C GLU A 175 19.40 26.85 50.59
N LEU A 176 20.48 26.31 51.14
CA LEU A 176 20.92 24.90 50.87
C LEU A 176 20.00 23.91 51.57
N CYS A 177 19.52 24.22 52.77
CA CYS A 177 18.50 23.44 53.44
C CYS A 177 17.15 23.46 52.68
N ALA A 178 16.74 24.59 52.11
CA ALA A 178 15.55 24.68 51.28
C ALA A 178 15.67 23.90 49.98
N LYS A 179 16.83 23.92 49.29
CA LYS A 179 17.13 23.13 48.11
C LYS A 179 17.17 21.62 48.36
N ALA A 180 17.76 21.20 49.47
CA ALA A 180 17.78 19.80 49.92
C ALA A 180 16.38 19.29 50.28
N TRP A 181 15.56 20.13 50.91
CA TRP A 181 14.16 19.80 51.24
C TRP A 181 13.27 19.71 50.02
N ASP A 182 13.46 20.56 49.03
CA ASP A 182 12.73 20.54 47.77
C ASP A 182 13.13 19.33 46.92
N PHE A 183 14.39 18.92 46.95
CA PHE A 183 14.88 17.68 46.31
C PHE A 183 14.29 16.43 46.99
N TYR A 184 14.28 16.40 48.31
CA TYR A 184 13.71 15.29 49.10
C TYR A 184 12.18 15.18 48.88
N SER A 185 11.45 16.28 48.96
CA SER A 185 10.00 16.30 48.76
C SER A 185 9.63 15.86 47.31
N ARG A 186 10.39 16.30 46.30
CA ARG A 186 10.21 15.85 44.91
C ARG A 186 10.46 14.35 44.74
N ASN A 187 11.45 13.78 45.42
CA ASN A 187 11.73 12.36 45.35
C ASN A 187 10.69 11.53 46.10
N LEU A 188 10.23 11.97 47.23
CA LEU A 188 9.11 11.35 47.97
C LEU A 188 7.83 11.35 47.11
N MET A 189 7.51 12.49 46.47
CA MET A 189 6.38 12.61 45.53
C MET A 189 6.52 11.63 44.36
N LYS A 190 7.70 11.47 43.79
CA LYS A 190 7.96 10.49 42.69
C LYS A 190 7.70 9.07 43.16
N LEU A 191 8.12 8.69 44.36
CA LEU A 191 7.92 7.37 44.94
C LEU A 191 6.43 7.04 45.16
N TYR A 192 5.69 7.98 45.80
CA TYR A 192 4.25 7.80 46.02
C TYR A 192 3.45 7.81 44.72
N PHE A 193 3.79 8.71 43.79
CA PHE A 193 3.16 8.79 42.47
C PHE A 193 3.48 7.56 41.64
N GLY A 194 4.71 7.05 41.72
CA GLY A 194 5.10 5.78 41.05
C GLY A 194 4.31 4.57 41.58
N GLY A 195 4.15 4.50 42.91
CA GLY A 195 3.32 3.48 43.57
C GLY A 195 1.84 3.56 43.17
N TRP A 196 1.27 4.76 43.15
CA TRP A 196 -0.10 5.01 42.73
C TRP A 196 -0.33 4.71 41.23
N ILE A 197 0.61 5.10 40.37
CA ILE A 197 0.57 4.73 38.94
C ILE A 197 0.60 3.20 38.77
N LYS A 198 1.50 2.51 39.52
CA LYS A 198 1.62 1.05 39.47
C LYS A 198 0.34 0.34 39.91
N TYR A 199 -0.31 0.85 40.97
CA TYR A 199 -1.59 0.36 41.44
C TYR A 199 -2.72 0.59 40.41
N ASN A 200 -2.79 1.78 39.83
CA ASN A 200 -3.78 2.09 38.80
C ASN A 200 -3.58 1.28 37.53
N LEU A 201 -2.34 1.03 37.10
CA LEU A 201 -2.02 0.14 35.99
C LEU A 201 -2.46 -1.31 36.26
N LEU A 202 -2.21 -1.83 37.46
CA LEU A 202 -2.68 -3.17 37.86
C LEU A 202 -4.20 -3.25 37.88
N LYS A 203 -4.88 -2.21 38.37
CA LYS A 203 -6.36 -2.12 38.37
C LYS A 203 -6.92 -1.99 36.94
N LYS A 204 -6.24 -1.23 36.08
CA LYS A 204 -6.57 -1.07 34.65
C LYS A 204 -6.39 -2.40 33.92
N ASN A 205 -5.29 -3.12 34.19
CA ASN A 205 -5.02 -4.44 33.61
C ASN A 205 -6.01 -5.52 34.07
N LYS A 206 -6.42 -5.50 35.36
CA LYS A 206 -7.51 -6.40 35.82
C LYS A 206 -8.83 -6.10 35.09
N ARG A 207 -9.20 -4.81 34.93
CA ARG A 207 -10.39 -4.40 34.17
C ARG A 207 -10.29 -4.79 32.68
N LYS A 208 -9.09 -4.68 32.07
CA LYS A 208 -8.83 -5.08 30.70
C LYS A 208 -9.02 -6.59 30.53
N LYS A 209 -8.45 -7.43 31.41
CA LYS A 209 -8.63 -8.91 31.38
C LYS A 209 -10.09 -9.33 31.55
N VAL A 210 -10.87 -8.61 32.35
CA VAL A 210 -12.32 -8.88 32.50
C VAL A 210 -13.06 -8.50 31.21
N LYS A 211 -12.75 -7.36 30.62
CA LYS A 211 -13.34 -6.96 29.33
C LYS A 211 -12.99 -7.95 28.21
N GLU A 212 -11.74 -8.43 28.17
CA GLU A 212 -11.28 -9.41 27.18
C GLU A 212 -12.04 -10.75 27.36
N LYS A 213 -12.23 -11.22 28.61
CA LYS A 213 -13.03 -12.43 28.88
C LYS A 213 -14.51 -12.25 28.50
N MET A 214 -15.09 -11.05 28.74
CA MET A 214 -16.46 -10.76 28.30
C MET A 214 -16.55 -10.67 26.76
N ALA A 215 -15.56 -10.05 26.09
CA ALA A 215 -15.51 -10.01 24.65
C ALA A 215 -15.42 -11.43 24.03
N LEU A 216 -14.58 -12.29 24.61
CA LEU A 216 -14.49 -13.69 24.20
C LEU A 216 -15.81 -14.47 24.41
N ALA A 217 -16.51 -14.22 25.51
CA ALA A 217 -17.82 -14.83 25.78
C ALA A 217 -18.88 -14.36 24.76
N VAL A 218 -18.87 -13.07 24.42
CA VAL A 218 -19.76 -12.50 23.39
C VAL A 218 -19.44 -13.07 22.00
N VAL A 219 -18.15 -13.21 21.66
CA VAL A 219 -17.72 -13.84 20.40
C VAL A 219 -18.17 -15.30 20.37
N HIS A 220 -17.98 -16.05 21.46
CA HIS A 220 -18.43 -17.45 21.53
C HIS A 220 -19.96 -17.56 21.37
N TYR A 221 -20.71 -16.69 22.02
CA TYR A 221 -22.18 -16.65 21.92
C TYR A 221 -22.62 -16.31 20.47
N ASN A 222 -22.00 -15.33 19.86
CA ASN A 222 -22.28 -14.95 18.46
C ASN A 222 -21.92 -16.08 17.49
N VAL A 223 -20.81 -16.80 17.73
CA VAL A 223 -20.43 -17.98 16.92
C VAL A 223 -21.46 -19.10 17.05
N GLN A 224 -22.03 -19.33 18.24
CA GLN A 224 -23.10 -20.33 18.41
C GLN A 224 -24.38 -19.92 17.66
N ILE A 225 -24.78 -18.65 17.75
CA ILE A 225 -25.92 -18.12 16.98
C ILE A 225 -25.65 -18.26 15.49
N LEU A 226 -24.46 -17.88 15.01
CA LEU A 226 -24.08 -18.03 13.61
C LEU A 226 -24.12 -19.49 13.14
N ARG A 227 -23.68 -20.45 13.96
CA ARG A 227 -23.79 -21.90 13.66
C ARG A 227 -25.24 -22.32 13.45
N VAL A 228 -26.15 -21.90 14.34
CA VAL A 228 -27.57 -22.20 14.20
C VAL A 228 -28.18 -21.55 12.96
N ILE A 229 -27.81 -20.30 12.67
CA ILE A 229 -28.27 -19.58 11.46
C ILE A 229 -27.75 -20.27 10.21
N ILE A 230 -26.47 -20.64 10.18
CA ILE A 230 -25.85 -21.33 9.03
C ILE A 230 -26.47 -22.69 8.82
N GLN A 231 -26.76 -23.44 9.88
CA GLN A 231 -27.45 -24.75 9.79
C GLN A 231 -28.87 -24.58 9.20
N LYS A 232 -29.63 -23.59 9.71
CA LYS A 232 -30.97 -23.29 9.15
C LYS A 232 -30.89 -22.80 7.71
N TRP A 233 -29.90 -22.00 7.40
CA TRP A 233 -29.67 -21.50 6.04
C TRP A 233 -29.22 -22.62 5.10
N SER A 234 -28.34 -23.51 5.55
CA SER A 234 -27.92 -24.72 4.81
C SER A 234 -29.11 -25.62 4.49
N MET A 235 -29.98 -25.88 5.47
CA MET A 235 -31.24 -26.64 5.25
C MET A 235 -32.15 -25.91 4.24
N TRP A 236 -32.30 -24.60 4.37
CA TRP A 236 -33.11 -23.82 3.42
C TRP A 236 -32.53 -23.85 1.99
N VAL A 237 -31.19 -23.71 1.86
CA VAL A 237 -30.49 -23.83 0.58
C VAL A 237 -30.66 -25.22 -0.03
N GLN A 238 -30.63 -26.26 0.78
CA GLN A 238 -30.81 -27.65 0.31
C GLN A 238 -32.22 -27.87 -0.22
N ILE A 239 -33.24 -27.43 0.51
CA ILE A 239 -34.66 -27.46 0.06
C ILE A 239 -34.84 -26.60 -1.19
N HIS A 240 -34.17 -25.46 -1.27
CA HIS A 240 -34.27 -24.60 -2.46
C HIS A 240 -33.53 -25.18 -3.67
N LYS A 241 -32.39 -25.86 -3.46
CA LYS A 241 -31.70 -26.62 -4.51
C LYS A 241 -32.58 -27.75 -5.07
N GLU A 242 -33.28 -28.49 -4.21
CA GLU A 242 -34.19 -29.55 -4.63
C GLU A 242 -35.38 -29.02 -5.43
N LYS A 243 -35.98 -27.89 -4.97
CA LYS A 243 -37.03 -27.19 -5.73
C LYS A 243 -36.51 -26.61 -7.05
N MET A 244 -35.28 -26.05 -7.09
CA MET A 244 -34.66 -25.55 -8.31
C MET A 244 -34.30 -26.67 -9.28
N THR A 245 -33.77 -27.81 -8.80
CA THR A 245 -33.50 -28.97 -9.67
C THR A 245 -34.77 -29.53 -10.27
N LEU A 246 -35.88 -29.55 -9.52
CA LEU A 246 -37.18 -29.96 -10.07
C LEU A 246 -37.73 -28.97 -11.10
N ALA A 247 -37.58 -27.65 -10.84
CA ALA A 247 -37.96 -26.60 -11.76
C ALA A 247 -37.09 -26.61 -13.03
N VAL A 248 -35.74 -26.83 -12.89
CA VAL A 248 -34.84 -26.95 -14.02
C VAL A 248 -35.16 -28.20 -14.87
N LYS A 249 -35.47 -29.34 -14.25
CA LYS A 249 -35.93 -30.51 -15.00
C LYS A 249 -37.20 -30.27 -15.78
N ARG A 250 -38.20 -29.55 -15.20
CA ARG A 250 -39.41 -29.13 -15.94
C ARG A 250 -39.10 -28.16 -17.03
N LEU A 251 -38.25 -27.14 -16.79
CA LEU A 251 -37.80 -26.20 -17.82
C LEU A 251 -37.01 -26.88 -18.92
N GLN A 252 -36.12 -27.84 -18.58
CA GLN A 252 -35.39 -28.63 -19.56
C GLN A 252 -36.33 -29.48 -20.45
N GLN A 253 -37.37 -30.07 -19.87
CA GLN A 253 -38.38 -30.78 -20.67
C GLN A 253 -39.15 -29.85 -21.64
N ILE A 254 -39.49 -28.64 -21.16
CA ILE A 254 -40.14 -27.61 -22.00
C ILE A 254 -39.16 -27.10 -23.05
N PHE A 255 -37.94 -26.78 -22.65
CA PHE A 255 -36.87 -26.29 -23.52
C PHE A 255 -36.49 -27.32 -24.60
N ASN A 256 -36.35 -28.61 -24.26
CA ASN A 256 -36.10 -29.66 -25.24
C ASN A 256 -37.23 -29.77 -26.25
N LYS A 257 -38.48 -29.61 -25.82
CA LYS A 257 -39.62 -29.64 -26.72
C LYS A 257 -39.68 -28.42 -27.64
N VAL A 258 -39.34 -27.23 -27.12
CA VAL A 258 -39.25 -25.97 -27.89
C VAL A 258 -38.02 -25.98 -28.78
N TYR A 259 -36.88 -26.45 -28.25
CA TYR A 259 -35.59 -26.51 -28.95
C TYR A 259 -35.65 -27.51 -30.12
N LEU A 260 -36.21 -28.71 -29.91
CA LEU A 260 -36.43 -29.68 -31.00
C LEU A 260 -37.30 -29.07 -32.11
N ASN A 261 -38.35 -28.36 -31.76
CA ASN A 261 -39.17 -27.68 -32.75
C ASN A 261 -38.45 -26.50 -33.45
N ALA A 262 -37.57 -25.80 -32.70
CA ALA A 262 -36.77 -24.72 -33.27
C ALA A 262 -35.65 -25.27 -34.19
N VAL A 263 -34.99 -26.37 -33.77
CA VAL A 263 -33.94 -27.05 -34.55
C VAL A 263 -34.54 -27.62 -35.84
N VAL A 264 -35.71 -28.25 -35.79
CA VAL A 264 -36.38 -28.77 -37.00
C VAL A 264 -36.77 -27.62 -37.94
N LYS A 265 -37.26 -26.47 -37.41
CA LYS A 265 -37.51 -25.27 -38.17
C LYS A 265 -36.26 -24.61 -38.74
N ALA A 266 -35.16 -24.57 -37.94
CA ALA A 266 -33.87 -24.08 -38.37
C ALA A 266 -33.23 -24.99 -39.42
N TRP A 267 -33.34 -26.31 -39.28
CA TRP A 267 -32.91 -27.27 -40.30
C TRP A 267 -33.68 -27.10 -41.61
N HIS A 268 -35.00 -26.85 -41.55
CA HIS A 268 -35.83 -26.60 -42.74
C HIS A 268 -35.43 -25.25 -43.40
N ALA A 269 -35.10 -24.20 -42.56
CA ALA A 269 -34.59 -22.95 -43.05
C ALA A 269 -33.16 -23.02 -43.60
N GLU A 270 -32.28 -23.84 -42.97
CA GLU A 270 -30.91 -24.08 -43.41
C GLU A 270 -30.84 -24.89 -44.72
N ALA A 271 -31.70 -25.91 -44.87
CA ALA A 271 -31.88 -26.63 -46.15
C ALA A 271 -32.35 -25.70 -47.27
N HIS A 272 -33.24 -24.74 -46.94
CA HIS A 272 -33.72 -23.75 -47.91
C HIS A 272 -32.66 -22.67 -48.22
N SER A 273 -31.84 -22.30 -47.20
CA SER A 273 -30.69 -21.39 -47.32
C SER A 273 -29.53 -22.02 -48.11
N SER A 274 -29.26 -23.30 -47.87
CA SER A 274 -28.22 -24.07 -48.60
C SER A 274 -28.55 -24.17 -50.11
N LEU A 275 -29.84 -24.36 -50.46
CA LEU A 275 -30.27 -24.30 -51.84
C LEU A 275 -30.09 -22.93 -52.50
N LYS A 276 -30.40 -21.82 -51.72
CA LYS A 276 -30.14 -20.44 -52.16
C LYS A 276 -28.63 -20.12 -52.24
N THR A 277 -27.83 -20.62 -51.30
CA THR A 277 -26.39 -20.43 -51.31
C THR A 277 -25.74 -21.17 -52.45
N LYS A 278 -26.19 -22.37 -52.79
CA LYS A 278 -25.74 -23.15 -53.96
C LYS A 278 -26.10 -22.44 -55.25
N ALA A 279 -27.34 -21.91 -55.36
CA ALA A 279 -27.79 -21.10 -56.52
C ALA A 279 -27.00 -19.80 -56.64
N TYR A 280 -26.63 -19.18 -55.50
CA TYR A 280 -25.78 -17.98 -55.46
C TYR A 280 -24.32 -18.26 -55.91
N PHE A 281 -23.73 -19.37 -55.47
CA PHE A 281 -22.40 -19.76 -55.95
C PHE A 281 -22.41 -20.21 -57.43
N GLU A 282 -23.46 -20.84 -57.85
CA GLU A 282 -23.68 -21.17 -59.29
C GLU A 282 -23.89 -19.89 -60.13
N SER A 283 -24.54 -18.85 -59.62
CA SER A 283 -24.62 -17.55 -60.27
C SER A 283 -23.26 -16.83 -60.32
N LEU A 284 -22.49 -16.84 -59.21
CA LEU A 284 -21.12 -16.31 -59.17
C LEU A 284 -20.13 -17.02 -60.11
N ALA A 285 -20.28 -18.32 -60.30
CA ALA A 285 -19.47 -19.09 -61.24
C ALA A 285 -19.83 -18.72 -62.70
N ASN A 286 -21.09 -18.36 -62.97
CA ASN A 286 -21.53 -17.93 -64.26
C ASN A 286 -21.23 -16.43 -64.57
N GLU A 287 -21.07 -15.59 -63.55
CA GLU A 287 -20.65 -14.18 -63.69
C GLU A 287 -19.15 -14.03 -63.96
N ASN A 288 -18.35 -14.98 -63.52
CA ASN A 288 -16.88 -15.00 -63.77
C ASN A 288 -16.57 -15.41 -65.25
N GLN A 289 -17.53 -15.80 -66.05
CA GLN A 289 -17.40 -16.09 -67.48
C GLN A 289 -17.87 -14.95 -68.43
N LYS A 290 -18.41 -13.84 -67.88
CA LYS A 290 -18.71 -12.67 -68.69
C LYS A 290 -17.90 -11.49 -68.19
N GLY A 291 -16.96 -11.08 -69.04
CA GLY A 291 -16.01 -10.02 -68.87
C GLY A 291 -16.57 -8.65 -68.57
N CYS A 292 -15.76 -7.87 -67.90
CA CYS A 292 -15.63 -6.43 -67.82
C CYS A 292 -16.83 -5.59 -68.31
N SER A 293 -17.46 -4.94 -67.38
CA SER A 293 -17.88 -3.55 -67.49
C SER A 293 -18.06 -2.91 -66.12
N GLU A 294 -17.35 -1.79 -65.97
CA GLU A 294 -17.32 -0.92 -64.82
C GLU A 294 -18.75 -0.46 -64.42
N SER A 295 -19.08 -0.62 -63.12
CA SER A 295 -19.98 0.35 -62.44
C SER A 295 -19.59 0.38 -60.95
N ASN A 296 -19.08 1.52 -60.59
CA ASN A 296 -18.83 1.96 -59.24
C ASN A 296 -20.08 1.92 -58.39
N ASP A 297 -20.19 0.93 -57.48
CA ASP A 297 -20.97 1.09 -56.28
C ASP A 297 -20.41 0.20 -55.13
N LEU A 298 -19.27 0.68 -54.58
CA LEU A 298 -18.67 0.14 -53.36
C LEU A 298 -19.41 0.66 -52.12
N THR A 299 -20.64 0.23 -51.94
CA THR A 299 -21.21 0.28 -50.58
C THR A 299 -20.54 -0.83 -49.77
N VAL A 300 -19.45 -0.44 -49.10
CA VAL A 300 -18.84 -1.27 -48.05
C VAL A 300 -19.90 -1.42 -46.95
N ARG A 301 -20.63 -2.53 -46.99
CA ARG A 301 -21.59 -2.87 -45.93
C ARG A 301 -20.80 -3.05 -44.64
N ASP A 302 -21.02 -2.12 -43.71
CA ASP A 302 -20.47 -2.11 -42.38
C ASP A 302 -20.88 -3.38 -41.60
N LYS A 303 -20.00 -4.38 -41.53
CA LYS A 303 -20.27 -5.64 -40.81
C LYS A 303 -20.47 -5.43 -39.30
N THR A 304 -20.07 -4.28 -38.74
CA THR A 304 -20.20 -3.95 -37.31
C THR A 304 -21.61 -3.50 -36.94
N SER A 305 -22.43 -3.08 -37.93
CA SER A 305 -23.84 -2.71 -37.72
C SER A 305 -24.74 -3.90 -37.28
N HIS A 306 -24.24 -5.13 -37.37
CA HIS A 306 -24.97 -6.34 -36.93
C HIS A 306 -24.72 -6.68 -35.43
N LEU A 307 -23.80 -6.00 -34.75
CA LEU A 307 -23.61 -6.21 -33.32
C LEU A 307 -24.72 -5.54 -32.49
N PRO A 308 -25.23 -6.22 -31.45
CA PRO A 308 -26.20 -5.59 -30.55
C PRO A 308 -25.61 -4.32 -29.91
N GLU A 309 -26.41 -3.29 -29.73
CA GLU A 309 -26.03 -2.00 -29.15
C GLU A 309 -25.27 -2.16 -27.81
N LYS A 310 -25.74 -3.09 -26.96
CA LYS A 310 -25.08 -3.39 -25.68
C LYS A 310 -23.66 -3.92 -25.84
N ALA A 311 -23.40 -4.72 -26.86
CA ALA A 311 -22.07 -5.26 -27.14
C ALA A 311 -21.13 -4.15 -27.65
N LEU A 312 -21.61 -3.26 -28.50
CA LEU A 312 -20.86 -2.10 -28.98
C LEU A 312 -20.54 -1.13 -27.86
N LEU A 313 -21.49 -0.85 -26.95
CA LEU A 313 -21.26 -0.02 -25.77
C LEU A 313 -20.21 -0.64 -24.84
N GLN A 314 -20.24 -1.96 -24.66
CA GLN A 314 -19.24 -2.66 -23.87
C GLN A 314 -17.84 -2.59 -24.49
N ILE A 315 -17.74 -2.69 -25.82
CA ILE A 315 -16.48 -2.47 -26.55
C ILE A 315 -16.01 -1.03 -26.36
N PHE A 316 -16.89 -0.05 -26.48
CA PHE A 316 -16.55 1.37 -26.33
C PHE A 316 -16.12 1.76 -24.92
N CYS A 317 -16.50 1.01 -23.89
CA CYS A 317 -16.00 1.22 -22.53
C CYS A 317 -14.47 0.95 -22.38
N TYR A 318 -13.88 0.16 -23.28
CA TYR A 318 -12.43 -0.11 -23.30
C TYR A 318 -11.65 0.85 -24.21
N VAL A 319 -12.32 1.73 -24.92
CA VAL A 319 -11.71 2.66 -25.87
C VAL A 319 -11.29 3.93 -25.15
N ASN A 320 -10.07 4.42 -25.39
CA ASN A 320 -9.62 5.68 -24.82
C ASN A 320 -10.38 6.90 -25.40
N LEU A 321 -10.27 8.05 -24.73
CA LEU A 321 -11.02 9.26 -25.08
C LEU A 321 -10.81 9.72 -26.54
N VAL A 322 -9.58 9.57 -27.07
CA VAL A 322 -9.24 9.99 -28.45
C VAL A 322 -9.91 9.07 -29.45
N ASP A 323 -9.81 7.76 -29.21
CA ASP A 323 -10.40 6.77 -30.11
C ASP A 323 -11.91 6.77 -30.00
N LEU A 324 -12.48 7.07 -28.83
CA LEU A 324 -13.92 7.31 -28.69
C LEU A 324 -14.38 8.50 -29.54
N ALA A 325 -13.61 9.60 -29.56
CA ALA A 325 -13.87 10.73 -30.45
C ALA A 325 -13.71 10.38 -31.95
N ARG A 326 -12.83 9.46 -32.29
CA ARG A 326 -12.69 8.91 -33.65
C ARG A 326 -13.87 8.02 -34.00
N CYS A 327 -14.30 7.15 -33.09
CA CYS A 327 -15.49 6.33 -33.26
C CYS A 327 -16.75 7.16 -33.56
N ALA A 328 -16.88 8.32 -32.92
CA ALA A 328 -17.98 9.25 -33.18
C ALA A 328 -18.00 9.80 -34.64
N GLN A 329 -16.92 9.67 -35.40
CA GLN A 329 -16.78 10.15 -36.77
C GLN A 329 -16.98 9.04 -37.81
N VAL A 330 -17.19 7.79 -37.40
CA VAL A 330 -17.29 6.63 -38.30
C VAL A 330 -18.67 6.53 -38.93
N SER A 331 -19.73 6.64 -38.12
CA SER A 331 -21.12 6.59 -38.63
C SER A 331 -22.08 7.31 -37.65
N GLN A 332 -23.29 7.62 -38.10
CA GLN A 332 -24.31 8.23 -37.24
C GLN A 332 -24.67 7.33 -36.04
N THR A 333 -24.77 6.01 -36.27
CA THR A 333 -25.06 5.03 -35.21
C THR A 333 -23.93 5.04 -34.14
N TRP A 334 -22.67 5.01 -34.56
CA TRP A 334 -21.53 5.09 -33.64
C TRP A 334 -21.47 6.43 -32.92
N MET A 335 -21.80 7.52 -33.60
CA MET A 335 -21.92 8.85 -32.97
C MET A 335 -22.96 8.86 -31.84
N LEU A 336 -24.14 8.26 -32.06
CA LEU A 336 -25.18 8.16 -31.05
C LEU A 336 -24.74 7.27 -29.88
N LEU A 337 -24.07 6.13 -30.14
CA LEU A 337 -23.53 5.26 -29.13
C LEU A 337 -22.46 5.96 -28.25
N THR A 338 -21.58 6.76 -28.86
CA THR A 338 -20.58 7.53 -28.09
C THR A 338 -21.20 8.61 -27.21
N GLN A 339 -22.47 8.96 -27.41
CA GLN A 339 -23.22 9.89 -26.56
C GLN A 339 -23.91 9.19 -25.38
N ASN A 340 -23.73 7.89 -25.19
CA ASN A 340 -24.27 7.19 -24.03
C ASN A 340 -23.54 7.65 -22.74
N SER A 341 -24.31 8.02 -21.71
CA SER A 341 -23.78 8.55 -20.46
C SER A 341 -22.84 7.58 -19.71
N SER A 342 -23.01 6.28 -19.91
CA SER A 342 -22.16 5.26 -19.27
C SER A 342 -20.69 5.36 -19.68
N LEU A 343 -20.39 5.82 -20.90
CA LEU A 343 -19.03 5.99 -21.41
C LEU A 343 -18.32 7.22 -20.83
N TRP A 344 -19.06 8.15 -20.21
CA TRP A 344 -18.55 9.41 -19.67
C TRP A 344 -18.52 9.44 -18.14
N SER A 345 -18.72 8.31 -17.52
CA SER A 345 -18.55 8.16 -16.06
C SER A 345 -17.08 8.17 -15.62
N ASP A 346 -16.18 7.76 -16.51
CA ASP A 346 -14.72 7.72 -16.31
C ASP A 346 -14.04 8.48 -17.44
N ILE A 347 -13.52 9.66 -17.15
CA ILE A 347 -12.88 10.53 -18.14
C ILE A 347 -11.40 10.65 -17.83
N ASN A 348 -10.56 10.16 -18.73
CA ASN A 348 -9.11 10.18 -18.58
C ASN A 348 -8.44 11.03 -19.68
N PHE A 349 -7.90 12.19 -19.29
CA PHE A 349 -7.15 13.09 -20.18
C PHE A 349 -5.64 12.87 -20.15
N SER A 350 -5.11 11.99 -19.29
CA SER A 350 -3.66 11.86 -19.08
C SER A 350 -2.88 11.48 -20.34
N SER A 351 -3.48 10.68 -21.23
CA SER A 351 -2.89 10.30 -22.52
C SER A 351 -2.76 11.45 -23.52
N VAL A 352 -3.54 12.51 -23.35
CA VAL A 352 -3.57 13.69 -24.25
C VAL A 352 -3.19 14.99 -23.54
N LYS A 353 -2.58 14.91 -22.36
CA LYS A 353 -2.28 16.02 -21.45
C LYS A 353 -1.72 17.28 -22.12
N HIS A 354 -0.87 17.12 -23.13
CA HIS A 354 -0.25 18.27 -23.85
C HIS A 354 -1.19 19.01 -24.82
N LYS A 355 -2.34 18.39 -25.16
CA LYS A 355 -3.32 18.95 -26.11
C LYS A 355 -4.56 19.49 -25.39
N VAL A 356 -4.72 19.20 -24.10
CA VAL A 356 -5.90 19.58 -23.32
C VAL A 356 -5.79 21.04 -22.91
N ARG A 357 -6.84 21.79 -23.23
CA ARG A 357 -7.04 23.21 -22.86
C ARG A 357 -8.36 23.36 -22.11
N ASP A 358 -8.52 24.44 -21.35
CA ASP A 358 -9.73 24.74 -20.58
C ASP A 358 -11.01 24.54 -21.37
N GLN A 359 -11.07 25.05 -22.62
CA GLN A 359 -12.28 24.95 -23.45
C GLN A 359 -12.72 23.52 -23.68
N ILE A 360 -11.79 22.56 -23.85
CA ILE A 360 -12.10 21.14 -24.08
C ILE A 360 -12.70 20.54 -22.83
N VAL A 361 -12.06 20.78 -21.68
CA VAL A 361 -12.52 20.25 -20.39
C VAL A 361 -13.89 20.82 -20.03
N VAL A 362 -14.06 22.14 -20.18
CA VAL A 362 -15.34 22.82 -19.89
C VAL A 362 -16.47 22.28 -20.77
N ASN A 363 -16.25 22.17 -22.08
CA ASN A 363 -17.28 21.67 -23.01
C ASN A 363 -17.70 20.25 -22.68
N ILE A 364 -16.75 19.36 -22.38
CA ILE A 364 -17.05 17.97 -22.02
C ILE A 364 -17.78 17.92 -20.67
N LEU A 365 -17.30 18.65 -19.66
CA LEU A 365 -17.92 18.64 -18.34
C LEU A 365 -19.31 19.28 -18.35
N GLN A 366 -19.54 20.37 -19.09
CA GLN A 366 -20.89 20.96 -19.22
C GLN A 366 -21.92 19.95 -19.70
N LYS A 367 -21.53 19.10 -20.66
CA LYS A 367 -22.42 18.09 -21.20
C LYS A 367 -22.63 16.90 -20.24
N TRP A 368 -21.56 16.44 -19.56
CA TRP A 368 -21.56 15.17 -18.87
C TRP A 368 -21.47 15.27 -17.33
N ARG A 369 -21.42 16.49 -16.76
CA ARG A 369 -21.28 16.74 -15.31
C ARG A 369 -22.15 15.88 -14.38
N PRO A 370 -23.40 15.50 -14.68
CA PRO A 370 -24.20 14.68 -13.77
C PRO A 370 -23.73 13.22 -13.69
N TYR A 371 -23.00 12.74 -14.70
CA TYR A 371 -22.63 11.34 -14.87
C TYR A 371 -21.17 11.06 -14.53
N VAL A 372 -20.32 12.10 -14.43
CA VAL A 372 -18.89 11.95 -14.16
C VAL A 372 -18.67 11.49 -12.73
N LEU A 373 -18.09 10.31 -12.57
CA LEU A 373 -17.72 9.70 -11.30
C LEU A 373 -16.18 9.76 -11.08
N ARG A 374 -15.42 9.54 -12.15
CA ARG A 374 -13.94 9.57 -12.14
C ARG A 374 -13.42 10.53 -13.20
N LEU A 375 -12.48 11.39 -12.80
CA LEU A 375 -11.88 12.39 -13.67
C LEU A 375 -10.35 12.42 -13.45
N ASN A 376 -9.60 12.03 -14.46
CA ASN A 376 -8.14 12.06 -14.44
C ASN A 376 -7.61 13.14 -15.38
N LEU A 377 -7.00 14.18 -14.78
CA LEU A 377 -6.39 15.33 -15.44
C LEU A 377 -4.87 15.39 -15.21
N ARG A 378 -4.25 14.26 -14.84
CA ARG A 378 -2.82 14.21 -14.51
C ARG A 378 -1.97 14.84 -15.62
N GLY A 379 -1.10 15.79 -15.24
CA GLY A 379 -0.16 16.44 -16.13
C GLY A 379 -0.79 17.40 -17.15
N CYS A 380 -2.03 17.82 -16.96
CA CYS A 380 -2.67 18.84 -17.80
C CYS A 380 -2.21 20.23 -17.35
N TYR A 381 -1.03 20.67 -17.81
CA TYR A 381 -0.38 21.91 -17.35
C TYR A 381 -1.11 23.20 -17.78
N SER A 382 -1.93 23.14 -18.84
CA SER A 382 -2.62 24.30 -19.43
C SER A 382 -4.01 24.53 -18.86
N LEU A 383 -4.33 23.94 -17.71
CA LEU A 383 -5.63 24.10 -17.06
C LEU A 383 -5.58 25.22 -16.03
N HIS A 384 -6.60 26.07 -16.06
CA HIS A 384 -6.76 27.22 -15.19
C HIS A 384 -8.16 27.26 -14.57
N TRP A 385 -8.51 28.39 -13.98
CA TRP A 385 -9.76 28.62 -13.29
C TRP A 385 -11.04 28.12 -13.99
N PRO A 386 -11.24 28.30 -15.34
CA PRO A 386 -12.47 27.84 -15.99
C PRO A 386 -12.68 26.33 -15.89
N SER A 387 -11.62 25.52 -16.06
CA SER A 387 -11.71 24.06 -15.89
C SER A 387 -12.04 23.68 -14.47
N PHE A 388 -11.42 24.29 -13.47
CA PHE A 388 -11.66 23.99 -12.06
C PHE A 388 -13.08 24.38 -11.62
N LYS A 389 -13.62 25.48 -12.18
CA LYS A 389 -15.02 25.82 -12.02
C LYS A 389 -15.94 24.75 -12.65
N GLY A 390 -15.64 24.27 -13.85
CA GLY A 390 -16.40 23.19 -14.49
C GLY A 390 -16.34 21.90 -13.66
N ILE A 391 -15.22 21.56 -13.05
CA ILE A 391 -15.08 20.40 -12.14
C ILE A 391 -15.99 20.56 -10.91
N SER A 392 -16.07 21.75 -10.32
CA SER A 392 -16.89 22.00 -9.13
C SER A 392 -18.38 21.78 -9.37
N GLU A 393 -18.82 21.82 -10.61
CA GLU A 393 -20.23 21.50 -11.00
C GLU A 393 -20.53 19.99 -11.06
N CYS A 394 -19.50 19.12 -11.01
CA CYS A 394 -19.63 17.67 -11.03
C CYS A 394 -19.94 17.11 -9.62
N LYS A 395 -21.18 17.21 -9.17
CA LYS A 395 -21.58 16.89 -7.78
C LYS A 395 -21.40 15.42 -7.40
N ASN A 396 -21.43 14.52 -8.38
CA ASN A 396 -21.31 13.07 -8.18
C ASN A 396 -19.86 12.56 -8.28
N LEU A 397 -18.89 13.45 -8.49
CA LEU A 397 -17.50 13.11 -8.64
C LEU A 397 -16.95 12.45 -7.35
N GLN A 398 -16.41 11.25 -7.50
CA GLN A 398 -15.86 10.44 -6.42
C GLN A 398 -14.34 10.33 -6.47
N ASP A 399 -13.76 10.31 -7.69
CA ASP A 399 -12.33 10.17 -7.92
C ASP A 399 -11.83 11.32 -8.78
N LEU A 400 -10.88 12.10 -8.24
CA LEU A 400 -10.29 13.25 -8.90
C LEU A 400 -8.77 13.20 -8.82
N ASN A 401 -8.13 13.11 -9.98
CA ASN A 401 -6.68 13.19 -10.09
C ASN A 401 -6.28 14.51 -10.78
N LEU A 402 -5.66 15.41 -10.01
CA LEU A 402 -5.10 16.69 -10.44
C LEU A 402 -3.57 16.73 -10.31
N SER A 403 -2.94 15.57 -10.20
CA SER A 403 -1.48 15.52 -10.05
C SER A 403 -0.77 16.19 -11.23
N GLU A 404 0.34 16.84 -10.94
CA GLU A 404 1.13 17.59 -11.93
C GLU A 404 0.40 18.79 -12.57
N CYS A 405 -0.77 19.21 -12.08
CA CYS A 405 -1.50 20.39 -12.60
C CYS A 405 -0.95 21.66 -11.97
N GLN A 406 -0.07 22.38 -12.69
CA GLN A 406 0.62 23.57 -12.18
C GLN A 406 -0.30 24.79 -11.96
N GLY A 407 -1.40 24.88 -12.70
CA GLY A 407 -2.39 25.96 -12.57
C GLY A 407 -3.32 25.84 -11.38
N LEU A 408 -3.20 24.76 -10.58
CA LEU A 408 -4.00 24.55 -9.39
C LEU A 408 -3.53 25.47 -8.25
N ASN A 409 -4.48 26.19 -7.64
CA ASN A 409 -4.25 27.07 -6.50
C ASN A 409 -5.34 26.90 -5.43
N ASP A 410 -5.18 27.57 -4.29
CA ASP A 410 -6.12 27.44 -3.17
C ASP A 410 -7.54 27.90 -3.55
N GLU A 411 -7.70 28.91 -4.40
CA GLU A 411 -9.02 29.36 -4.87
C GLU A 411 -9.73 28.32 -5.75
N SER A 412 -8.99 27.66 -6.64
CA SER A 412 -9.51 26.54 -7.43
C SER A 412 -9.96 25.38 -6.52
N MET A 413 -9.19 25.09 -5.48
CA MET A 413 -9.54 24.06 -4.51
C MET A 413 -10.74 24.46 -3.66
N ARG A 414 -10.95 25.76 -3.39
CA ARG A 414 -12.15 26.24 -2.71
C ARG A 414 -13.41 25.89 -3.51
N LEU A 415 -13.41 26.19 -4.82
CA LEU A 415 -14.53 25.84 -5.69
C LEU A 415 -14.81 24.33 -5.69
N ILE A 416 -13.77 23.52 -5.82
CA ILE A 416 -13.89 22.05 -5.82
C ILE A 416 -14.44 21.54 -4.48
N SER A 417 -13.99 22.11 -3.35
CA SER A 417 -14.44 21.69 -2.02
C SER A 417 -15.90 22.01 -1.74
N GLU A 418 -16.41 23.12 -2.31
CA GLU A 418 -17.81 23.52 -2.23
C GLU A 418 -18.71 22.66 -3.12
N GLY A 419 -18.22 22.29 -4.33
CA GLY A 419 -19.00 21.61 -5.35
C GLY A 419 -18.98 20.07 -5.27
N CYS A 420 -17.80 19.47 -5.03
CA CYS A 420 -17.60 18.03 -5.13
C CYS A 420 -17.58 17.32 -3.77
N ARG A 421 -18.69 17.33 -3.04
CA ARG A 421 -18.77 16.77 -1.67
C ARG A 421 -18.75 15.24 -1.61
N SER A 422 -18.89 14.56 -2.75
CA SER A 422 -18.90 13.10 -2.87
C SER A 422 -17.50 12.51 -3.04
N LEU A 423 -16.44 13.33 -3.03
CA LEU A 423 -15.08 12.87 -3.25
C LEU A 423 -14.64 11.86 -2.18
N LEU A 424 -14.13 10.72 -2.67
CA LEU A 424 -13.53 9.63 -1.92
C LEU A 424 -12.02 9.57 -2.15
N TYR A 425 -11.60 9.83 -3.39
CA TYR A 425 -10.22 9.78 -3.85
C TYR A 425 -9.80 11.15 -4.39
N LEU A 426 -8.67 11.67 -3.91
CA LEU A 426 -8.10 12.94 -4.37
C LEU A 426 -6.59 12.84 -4.46
N ASN A 427 -6.06 13.06 -5.65
CA ASN A 427 -4.63 13.12 -5.89
C ASN A 427 -4.20 14.54 -6.31
N LEU A 428 -3.38 15.19 -5.49
CA LEU A 428 -2.84 16.53 -5.67
C LEU A 428 -1.31 16.53 -5.79
N SER A 429 -0.69 15.38 -6.05
CA SER A 429 0.76 15.22 -6.10
C SER A 429 1.41 16.18 -7.10
N TYR A 430 2.60 16.66 -6.78
CA TYR A 430 3.37 17.58 -7.64
C TYR A 430 2.63 18.89 -7.96
N THR A 431 1.80 19.39 -7.07
CA THR A 431 1.09 20.67 -7.22
C THR A 431 1.61 21.74 -6.26
N GLY A 432 1.26 22.98 -6.53
CA GLY A 432 1.67 24.15 -5.74
C GLY A 432 0.75 24.50 -4.57
N ILE A 433 -0.03 23.56 -4.05
CA ILE A 433 -0.97 23.77 -2.95
C ILE A 433 -0.28 24.25 -1.66
N THR A 434 -1.01 25.00 -0.84
CA THR A 434 -0.52 25.57 0.42
C THR A 434 -1.32 25.05 1.63
N ASN A 435 -1.04 25.60 2.81
CA ASN A 435 -1.83 25.37 4.02
C ASN A 435 -3.31 25.73 3.86
N GLY A 436 -3.61 26.70 2.96
CA GLY A 436 -4.98 27.09 2.61
C GLY A 436 -5.79 25.94 2.02
N THR A 437 -5.21 25.25 1.03
CA THR A 437 -5.82 24.04 0.46
C THR A 437 -6.11 22.98 1.53
N LEU A 438 -5.14 22.67 2.41
CA LEU A 438 -5.33 21.65 3.46
C LEU A 438 -6.46 22.00 4.43
N ARG A 439 -6.66 23.31 4.71
CA ARG A 439 -7.82 23.80 5.47
C ARG A 439 -9.13 23.52 4.73
N LEU A 440 -9.17 23.67 3.40
CA LEU A 440 -10.34 23.36 2.58
C LEU A 440 -10.60 21.86 2.52
N LEU A 441 -9.55 21.04 2.43
CA LEU A 441 -9.65 19.57 2.43
C LEU A 441 -10.31 19.04 3.70
N SER A 442 -10.18 19.72 4.84
CA SER A 442 -10.83 19.34 6.09
C SER A 442 -12.36 19.35 6.02
N SER A 443 -12.96 20.02 5.03
CA SER A 443 -14.39 20.08 4.80
C SER A 443 -14.99 18.89 4.06
N PHE A 444 -14.16 18.04 3.41
CA PHE A 444 -14.64 16.86 2.71
C PHE A 444 -15.10 15.76 3.67
N PRO A 445 -16.37 15.36 3.65
CA PRO A 445 -16.90 14.46 4.67
C PRO A 445 -16.54 12.98 4.47
N ASN A 446 -16.15 12.59 3.25
CA ASN A 446 -16.03 11.19 2.85
C ASN A 446 -14.65 10.83 2.27
N LEU A 447 -13.66 11.73 2.32
CA LEU A 447 -12.35 11.51 1.72
C LEU A 447 -11.63 10.33 2.40
N GLN A 448 -11.28 9.33 1.61
CA GLN A 448 -10.62 8.10 2.04
C GLN A 448 -9.19 7.99 1.53
N TYR A 449 -8.93 8.49 0.34
CA TYR A 449 -7.63 8.47 -0.31
C TYR A 449 -7.15 9.90 -0.56
N LEU A 450 -5.97 10.24 -0.05
CA LEU A 450 -5.34 11.54 -0.26
C LEU A 450 -3.86 11.36 -0.59
N SER A 451 -3.45 11.81 -1.78
CA SER A 451 -2.04 11.94 -2.11
C SER A 451 -1.65 13.41 -2.24
N LEU A 452 -0.65 13.78 -1.45
CA LEU A 452 -0.01 15.11 -1.41
C LEU A 452 1.47 15.03 -1.80
N ALA A 453 1.89 13.93 -2.45
CA ALA A 453 3.28 13.68 -2.74
C ALA A 453 3.93 14.85 -3.49
N HIS A 454 5.14 15.22 -3.06
CA HIS A 454 5.93 16.33 -3.62
C HIS A 454 5.26 17.71 -3.61
N CYS A 455 4.27 17.91 -2.74
CA CYS A 455 3.69 19.23 -2.47
C CYS A 455 4.55 19.95 -1.42
N ARG A 456 5.42 20.88 -1.85
CA ARG A 456 6.49 21.45 -1.02
C ARG A 456 6.12 22.77 -0.33
N LYS A 457 4.89 23.29 -0.50
CA LYS A 457 4.51 24.63 0.01
C LYS A 457 3.66 24.61 1.27
N PHE A 458 3.23 23.46 1.77
CA PHE A 458 2.51 23.35 3.03
C PHE A 458 3.42 22.84 4.16
N THR A 459 3.04 23.11 5.39
CA THR A 459 3.80 22.85 6.62
C THR A 459 2.93 22.11 7.65
N ASP A 460 3.45 21.90 8.83
CA ASP A 460 2.71 21.31 9.98
C ASP A 460 1.38 21.98 10.26
N LYS A 461 1.27 23.32 10.01
CA LYS A 461 0.00 24.06 10.13
C LYS A 461 -1.07 23.54 9.17
N GLY A 462 -0.68 23.16 7.94
CA GLY A 462 -1.59 22.59 6.96
C GLY A 462 -2.16 21.26 7.48
N LEU A 463 -1.30 20.41 8.02
CA LEU A 463 -1.71 19.13 8.60
C LEU A 463 -2.58 19.30 9.84
N LEU A 464 -2.33 20.32 10.66
CA LEU A 464 -3.20 20.69 11.76
C LEU A 464 -4.61 21.07 11.28
N TYR A 465 -4.71 21.88 10.21
CA TYR A 465 -6.00 22.22 9.63
C TYR A 465 -6.74 21.01 9.07
N LEU A 466 -6.04 20.13 8.35
CA LEU A 466 -6.61 18.90 7.81
C LEU A 466 -7.15 18.01 8.92
N SER A 467 -6.38 17.81 9.99
CA SER A 467 -6.73 16.94 11.12
C SER A 467 -7.88 17.47 11.98
N SER A 468 -8.16 18.77 11.92
CA SER A 468 -9.28 19.40 12.65
C SER A 468 -10.64 19.19 11.96
N GLY A 469 -10.67 18.65 10.76
CA GLY A 469 -11.89 18.44 9.97
C GLY A 469 -12.72 17.23 10.41
N LYS A 470 -14.04 17.33 10.25
CA LYS A 470 -14.98 16.25 10.62
C LYS A 470 -14.82 14.98 9.78
N GLY A 471 -14.24 15.06 8.57
CA GLY A 471 -14.06 13.94 7.65
C GLY A 471 -12.72 13.21 7.75
N CYS A 472 -11.73 13.81 8.41
CA CYS A 472 -10.35 13.31 8.43
C CYS A 472 -10.19 11.91 9.06
N HIS A 473 -11.05 11.53 9.98
CA HIS A 473 -11.06 10.19 10.59
C HIS A 473 -11.42 9.05 9.62
N ARG A 474 -11.96 9.37 8.43
CA ARG A 474 -12.27 8.40 7.37
C ARG A 474 -11.12 8.17 6.40
N LEU A 475 -10.04 8.94 6.54
CA LEU A 475 -8.86 8.80 5.69
C LEU A 475 -8.19 7.45 5.95
N ILE A 476 -8.09 6.64 4.89
CA ILE A 476 -7.52 5.29 4.90
C ILE A 476 -6.12 5.31 4.31
N TYR A 477 -5.93 6.02 3.21
CA TYR A 477 -4.67 6.14 2.49
C TYR A 477 -4.15 7.56 2.53
N LEU A 478 -2.88 7.72 2.93
CA LEU A 478 -2.19 8.99 2.96
C LEU A 478 -0.79 8.87 2.36
N ASP A 479 -0.50 9.72 1.37
CA ASP A 479 0.82 9.83 0.76
C ASP A 479 1.38 11.24 0.99
N LEU A 480 2.48 11.30 1.74
CA LEU A 480 3.23 12.52 2.08
C LEU A 480 4.65 12.50 1.48
N SER A 481 4.92 11.63 0.51
CA SER A 481 6.23 11.48 -0.12
C SER A 481 6.77 12.83 -0.61
N GLY A 482 8.03 13.14 -0.31
CA GLY A 482 8.71 14.37 -0.74
C GLY A 482 8.18 15.68 -0.15
N CYS A 483 7.37 15.64 0.89
CA CYS A 483 6.86 16.82 1.61
C CYS A 483 7.87 17.26 2.69
N ILE A 484 8.93 17.96 2.28
CA ILE A 484 10.11 18.24 3.10
C ILE A 484 9.91 19.27 4.24
N GLN A 485 8.77 19.97 4.30
CA GLN A 485 8.49 20.99 5.33
C GLN A 485 7.68 20.43 6.51
N ILE A 486 7.54 19.11 6.61
CA ILE A 486 6.81 18.47 7.69
C ILE A 486 7.79 18.00 8.76
N SER A 487 7.50 18.35 10.03
CA SER A 487 8.23 17.91 11.21
C SER A 487 7.46 16.87 12.03
N VAL A 488 8.00 16.50 13.19
CA VAL A 488 7.34 15.60 14.17
C VAL A 488 5.95 16.12 14.57
N ASP A 489 5.79 17.44 14.66
CA ASP A 489 4.51 18.04 15.04
C ASP A 489 3.43 17.87 13.95
N GLY A 490 3.83 17.89 12.68
CA GLY A 490 2.94 17.55 11.56
C GLY A 490 2.40 16.12 11.67
N PHE A 491 3.26 15.16 11.97
CA PHE A 491 2.85 13.76 12.18
C PHE A 491 1.96 13.59 13.41
N ARG A 492 2.24 14.32 14.50
CA ARG A 492 1.40 14.33 15.69
C ARG A 492 0.01 14.92 15.40
N ASN A 493 -0.04 15.98 14.58
CA ASN A 493 -1.31 16.59 14.17
C ASN A 493 -2.17 15.60 13.37
N ILE A 494 -1.59 14.93 12.35
CA ILE A 494 -2.28 13.89 11.57
C ILE A 494 -2.78 12.76 12.50
N ALA A 495 -1.93 12.27 13.39
CA ALA A 495 -2.29 11.20 14.31
C ALA A 495 -3.50 11.54 15.18
N ASN A 496 -3.62 12.78 15.61
CA ASN A 496 -4.73 13.24 16.45
C ASN A 496 -6.07 13.26 15.72
N GLY A 497 -6.09 13.58 14.43
CA GLY A 497 -7.33 13.70 13.66
C GLY A 497 -7.63 12.52 12.73
N CYS A 498 -6.60 11.86 12.19
CA CYS A 498 -6.74 10.83 11.15
C CYS A 498 -6.34 9.45 11.67
N SER A 499 -6.92 8.99 12.77
CA SER A 499 -6.58 7.70 13.41
C SER A 499 -6.95 6.45 12.60
N GLY A 500 -7.71 6.61 11.50
CA GLY A 500 -8.16 5.53 10.62
C GLY A 500 -7.19 5.13 9.51
N ILE A 501 -6.02 5.77 9.42
CA ILE A 501 -5.03 5.49 8.36
C ILE A 501 -4.59 4.02 8.42
N GLN A 502 -4.65 3.35 7.26
CA GLN A 502 -4.22 1.98 7.06
C GLN A 502 -3.00 1.89 6.14
N ASP A 503 -2.97 2.72 5.08
CA ASP A 503 -1.89 2.76 4.10
C ASP A 503 -1.16 4.10 4.19
N LEU A 504 0.14 4.04 4.48
CA LEU A 504 0.98 5.21 4.67
C LEU A 504 2.19 5.16 3.74
N LEU A 505 2.33 6.19 2.89
CA LEU A 505 3.46 6.36 2.00
C LEU A 505 4.23 7.62 2.37
N ILE A 506 5.53 7.48 2.64
CA ILE A 506 6.44 8.58 2.96
C ILE A 506 7.79 8.28 2.34
N ASN A 507 7.98 8.65 1.08
CA ASN A 507 9.21 8.39 0.35
C ASN A 507 10.01 9.69 0.17
N LYS A 508 11.33 9.59 0.10
CA LYS A 508 12.24 10.72 -0.19
C LYS A 508 12.00 11.92 0.73
N MET A 509 11.89 11.63 2.03
CA MET A 509 11.63 12.63 3.04
C MET A 509 12.75 12.66 4.10
N PRO A 510 13.76 13.52 3.92
CA PRO A 510 14.91 13.59 4.84
C PRO A 510 14.54 14.06 6.25
N THR A 511 13.37 14.68 6.43
CA THR A 511 12.86 15.08 7.76
C THR A 511 12.16 13.96 8.51
N LEU A 512 11.95 12.80 7.88
CA LEU A 512 11.34 11.64 8.52
C LEU A 512 12.30 10.98 9.49
N THR A 513 11.95 10.96 10.76
CA THR A 513 12.72 10.35 11.84
C THR A 513 11.89 9.35 12.63
N ASP A 514 12.52 8.53 13.44
CA ASP A 514 11.84 7.58 14.34
C ASP A 514 10.78 8.25 15.22
N ARG A 515 11.03 9.49 15.65
CA ARG A 515 10.07 10.28 16.45
C ARG A 515 8.80 10.62 15.69
N CYS A 516 8.89 10.81 14.36
CA CYS A 516 7.72 11.02 13.50
C CYS A 516 6.82 9.79 13.50
N ILE A 517 7.42 8.62 13.33
CA ILE A 517 6.71 7.34 13.33
C ILE A 517 6.12 7.04 14.71
N GLN A 518 6.87 7.28 15.78
CA GLN A 518 6.36 7.12 17.15
C GLN A 518 5.15 8.00 17.41
N ALA A 519 5.21 9.29 17.04
CA ALA A 519 4.10 10.23 17.19
C ALA A 519 2.86 9.80 16.39
N LEU A 520 3.07 9.22 15.21
CA LEU A 520 1.97 8.75 14.37
C LEU A 520 1.31 7.49 14.96
N VAL A 521 2.10 6.48 15.28
CA VAL A 521 1.60 5.16 15.75
C VAL A 521 0.92 5.25 17.11
N GLU A 522 1.25 6.26 17.93
CA GLU A 522 0.59 6.49 19.22
C GLU A 522 -0.94 6.51 19.09
N LYS A 523 -1.47 7.01 17.98
CA LYS A 523 -2.91 7.11 17.69
C LYS A 523 -3.37 6.26 16.51
N CYS A 524 -2.55 6.12 15.46
CA CYS A 524 -2.86 5.38 14.25
C CYS A 524 -2.45 3.90 14.37
N GLN A 525 -3.16 3.11 15.17
CA GLN A 525 -2.86 1.68 15.38
C GLN A 525 -3.47 0.75 14.31
N GLN A 526 -4.16 1.31 13.32
CA GLN A 526 -4.80 0.54 12.25
C GLN A 526 -3.92 0.42 11.01
N ILE A 527 -2.69 0.91 11.05
CA ILE A 527 -1.76 0.85 9.92
C ILE A 527 -1.49 -0.61 9.53
N VAL A 528 -1.70 -0.91 8.26
CA VAL A 528 -1.55 -2.23 7.63
C VAL A 528 -0.40 -2.23 6.63
N SER A 529 -0.17 -1.10 5.97
CA SER A 529 0.84 -0.94 4.92
C SER A 529 1.68 0.31 5.17
N VAL A 530 2.99 0.15 5.15
CA VAL A 530 3.96 1.26 5.22
C VAL A 530 4.94 1.17 4.06
N VAL A 531 5.23 2.34 3.47
CA VAL A 531 6.21 2.50 2.40
C VAL A 531 7.10 3.69 2.74
N PHE A 532 8.36 3.43 3.11
CA PHE A 532 9.36 4.41 3.52
C PHE A 532 10.63 4.23 2.70
N LEU A 533 10.65 4.78 1.49
CA LEU A 533 11.79 4.69 0.60
C LEU A 533 12.70 5.90 0.80
N ASP A 534 14.01 5.70 0.73
CA ASP A 534 15.02 6.76 0.80
C ASP A 534 14.81 7.70 2.01
N SER A 535 14.66 7.13 3.20
CA SER A 535 14.46 7.86 4.46
C SER A 535 15.64 7.61 5.42
N PRO A 536 16.76 8.35 5.28
CA PRO A 536 18.04 8.01 5.89
C PRO A 536 18.09 8.10 7.42
N HIS A 537 17.10 8.71 8.05
CA HIS A 537 17.03 8.88 9.51
C HIS A 537 16.07 7.89 10.21
N LEU A 538 15.58 6.89 9.47
CA LEU A 538 14.80 5.80 10.06
C LEU A 538 15.73 4.67 10.52
N SER A 539 15.55 4.26 11.77
CA SER A 539 16.29 3.16 12.38
C SER A 539 15.35 2.05 12.90
N ASP A 540 15.92 1.04 13.52
CA ASP A 540 15.16 -0.04 14.18
C ASP A 540 14.17 0.48 15.24
N THR A 541 14.36 1.69 15.75
CA THR A 541 13.48 2.32 16.74
C THR A 541 12.09 2.62 16.13
N ALA A 542 12.01 3.00 14.86
CA ALA A 542 10.73 3.17 14.15
C ALA A 542 9.95 1.85 14.12
N PHE A 543 10.63 0.74 13.87
CA PHE A 543 10.00 -0.59 13.81
C PHE A 543 9.56 -1.10 15.17
N LYS A 544 10.21 -0.66 16.25
CA LYS A 544 9.73 -0.92 17.61
C LYS A 544 8.36 -0.26 17.86
N ALA A 545 8.15 0.93 17.34
CA ALA A 545 6.83 1.59 17.41
C ALA A 545 5.82 0.90 16.50
N LEU A 546 6.17 0.64 15.24
CA LEU A 546 5.32 -0.04 14.26
C LEU A 546 4.92 -1.46 14.67
N ALA A 547 5.65 -2.11 15.56
CA ALA A 547 5.29 -3.41 16.12
C ALA A 547 3.94 -3.42 16.87
N GLU A 548 3.39 -2.26 17.22
CA GLU A 548 2.04 -2.13 17.79
C GLU A 548 0.94 -2.22 16.70
N CYS A 549 1.30 -2.08 15.43
CA CYS A 549 0.40 -2.14 14.27
C CYS A 549 0.29 -3.56 13.71
N LYS A 550 -0.76 -3.81 12.90
CA LYS A 550 -0.99 -5.11 12.24
C LYS A 550 -0.47 -5.08 10.80
N LEU A 551 0.83 -4.92 10.63
CA LEU A 551 1.41 -4.78 9.31
C LEU A 551 1.20 -6.03 8.44
N VAL A 552 0.84 -5.80 7.18
CA VAL A 552 0.72 -6.79 6.10
C VAL A 552 1.71 -6.49 4.98
N LYS A 553 1.98 -5.20 4.72
CA LYS A 553 2.96 -4.76 3.73
C LYS A 553 3.96 -3.80 4.36
N VAL A 554 5.25 -4.07 4.14
CA VAL A 554 6.37 -3.23 4.57
C VAL A 554 7.31 -3.03 3.39
N SER A 555 7.61 -1.77 3.06
CA SER A 555 8.60 -1.39 2.06
C SER A 555 9.51 -0.32 2.67
N ILE A 556 10.81 -0.62 2.72
CA ILE A 556 11.83 0.17 3.43
C ILE A 556 13.12 0.32 2.61
N GLU A 557 12.98 0.36 1.31
CA GLU A 557 14.10 0.41 0.38
C GLU A 557 14.95 1.69 0.57
N GLY A 558 16.28 1.57 0.42
CA GLY A 558 17.23 2.68 0.50
C GLY A 558 17.46 3.23 1.92
N ASN A 559 17.26 2.42 2.96
CA ASN A 559 17.40 2.85 4.36
C ASN A 559 18.64 2.22 5.05
N ASN A 560 19.68 3.02 5.24
CA ASN A 560 20.99 2.55 5.70
C ASN A 560 21.12 2.30 7.22
N GLN A 561 20.15 2.75 8.04
CA GLN A 561 20.20 2.58 9.50
C GLN A 561 19.37 1.40 10.02
N ILE A 562 18.68 0.72 9.13
CA ILE A 562 17.84 -0.44 9.45
C ILE A 562 18.72 -1.69 9.47
N THR A 563 18.57 -2.51 10.53
CA THR A 563 19.35 -3.73 10.75
C THR A 563 18.45 -4.96 10.92
N ASP A 564 19.06 -6.11 11.10
CA ASP A 564 18.39 -7.38 11.40
C ASP A 564 17.43 -7.30 12.60
N LEU A 565 17.65 -6.34 13.51
CA LEU A 565 16.78 -6.15 14.67
C LEU A 565 15.34 -5.77 14.28
N SER A 566 15.16 -4.97 13.24
CA SER A 566 13.84 -4.63 12.71
C SER A 566 13.04 -5.87 12.31
N PHE A 567 13.71 -6.83 11.66
CA PHE A 567 13.07 -8.10 11.23
C PHE A 567 12.73 -9.00 12.41
N LYS A 568 13.56 -9.01 13.44
CA LYS A 568 13.28 -9.70 14.71
C LYS A 568 12.01 -9.13 15.38
N LEU A 569 11.86 -7.82 15.37
CA LEU A 569 10.67 -7.15 15.92
C LEU A 569 9.43 -7.44 15.07
N MET A 570 9.53 -7.31 13.75
CA MET A 570 8.43 -7.58 12.82
C MET A 570 7.96 -9.04 12.89
N SER A 571 8.87 -9.99 12.89
CA SER A 571 8.51 -11.43 12.96
C SER A 571 7.78 -11.79 14.24
N LYS A 572 8.13 -11.13 15.35
CA LYS A 572 7.51 -11.35 16.66
C LYS A 572 6.13 -10.70 16.78
N CYS A 573 5.95 -9.50 16.22
CA CYS A 573 4.79 -8.65 16.48
C CYS A 573 3.78 -8.63 15.33
N CYS A 574 4.22 -8.89 14.09
CA CYS A 574 3.40 -8.81 12.88
C CYS A 574 3.32 -10.15 12.12
N PRO A 575 2.63 -11.18 12.65
CA PRO A 575 2.63 -12.53 12.07
C PRO A 575 1.90 -12.63 10.72
N TYR A 576 1.15 -11.61 10.31
CA TYR A 576 0.33 -11.61 9.09
C TYR A 576 0.98 -10.88 7.91
N ILE A 577 2.28 -10.52 8.01
CA ILE A 577 3.01 -9.87 6.90
C ILE A 577 2.98 -10.77 5.67
N ARG A 578 2.67 -10.16 4.51
CA ARG A 578 2.62 -10.81 3.19
C ARG A 578 3.64 -10.26 2.22
N HIS A 579 3.95 -8.96 2.30
CA HIS A 579 4.84 -8.29 1.37
C HIS A 579 5.94 -7.59 2.16
N ILE A 580 7.19 -7.96 1.86
CA ILE A 580 8.39 -7.35 2.44
C ILE A 580 9.27 -6.88 1.29
N HIS A 581 9.53 -5.58 1.22
CA HIS A 581 10.46 -4.96 0.29
C HIS A 581 11.52 -4.21 1.10
N MET A 582 12.76 -4.63 0.97
CA MET A 582 13.90 -4.09 1.73
C MET A 582 15.16 -3.98 0.86
N ALA A 583 14.97 -3.58 -0.39
CA ALA A 583 16.06 -3.37 -1.32
C ALA A 583 17.00 -2.24 -0.86
N ASP A 584 18.27 -2.31 -1.24
CA ASP A 584 19.29 -1.30 -0.94
C ASP A 584 19.41 -0.99 0.56
N CYS A 585 19.45 -2.04 1.39
CA CYS A 585 19.63 -1.95 2.83
C CYS A 585 20.93 -2.70 3.23
N PRO A 586 22.07 -2.00 3.32
CA PRO A 586 23.40 -2.63 3.44
C PRO A 586 23.63 -3.35 4.77
N ASN A 587 22.85 -3.06 5.80
CA ASN A 587 23.00 -3.68 7.14
C ASN A 587 22.11 -4.91 7.35
N ILE A 588 21.42 -5.35 6.31
CA ILE A 588 20.60 -6.57 6.33
C ILE A 588 21.45 -7.76 5.94
N THR A 589 21.35 -8.85 6.72
CA THR A 589 22.13 -10.07 6.57
C THR A 589 21.23 -11.32 6.53
N ASP A 590 21.86 -12.48 6.43
CA ASP A 590 21.17 -13.79 6.53
C ASP A 590 20.36 -13.94 7.82
N ALA A 591 20.75 -13.22 8.89
CA ALA A 591 20.01 -13.22 10.14
C ALA A 591 18.60 -12.66 9.98
N SER A 592 18.40 -11.64 9.12
CA SER A 592 17.06 -11.13 8.78
C SER A 592 16.18 -12.21 8.16
N LEU A 593 16.70 -12.93 7.16
CA LEU A 593 15.97 -14.01 6.49
C LEU A 593 15.61 -15.15 7.45
N LYS A 594 16.54 -15.50 8.34
CA LYS A 594 16.31 -16.48 9.42
C LYS A 594 15.21 -16.02 10.39
N MET A 595 15.15 -14.71 10.71
CA MET A 595 14.15 -14.17 11.62
C MET A 595 12.75 -14.16 11.02
N ILE A 596 12.59 -13.96 9.71
CA ILE A 596 11.28 -13.97 9.03
C ILE A 596 10.86 -15.35 8.54
N SER A 597 11.77 -16.34 8.52
CA SER A 597 11.45 -17.71 8.04
C SER A 597 10.29 -18.39 8.79
N PRO A 598 9.98 -18.14 10.08
CA PRO A 598 8.82 -18.71 10.76
C PRO A 598 7.48 -18.10 10.34
N LEU A 599 7.47 -16.94 9.67
CA LEU A 599 6.24 -16.30 9.19
C LEU A 599 5.56 -17.19 8.14
N LYS A 600 4.21 -17.27 8.19
CA LYS A 600 3.42 -18.24 7.39
C LYS A 600 2.75 -17.65 6.16
N HIS A 601 2.82 -16.34 5.99
CA HIS A 601 1.97 -15.62 5.04
C HIS A 601 2.74 -14.78 4.03
N ILE A 602 4.07 -14.84 4.00
CA ILE A 602 4.89 -14.08 3.05
C ILE A 602 4.62 -14.60 1.64
N LEU A 603 4.25 -13.70 0.74
CA LEU A 603 3.99 -13.95 -0.68
C LEU A 603 5.03 -13.26 -1.56
N VAL A 604 5.54 -12.10 -1.12
CA VAL A 604 6.49 -11.27 -1.85
C VAL A 604 7.65 -10.93 -0.93
N LEU A 605 8.87 -11.23 -1.39
CA LEU A 605 10.12 -10.84 -0.73
C LEU A 605 11.04 -10.17 -1.75
N ASN A 606 11.38 -8.92 -1.50
CA ASN A 606 12.38 -8.17 -2.25
C ASN A 606 13.54 -7.81 -1.33
N VAL A 607 14.72 -8.31 -1.63
CA VAL A 607 15.99 -8.06 -0.92
C VAL A 607 17.08 -7.62 -1.90
N ALA A 608 16.68 -6.98 -3.00
CA ALA A 608 17.61 -6.49 -4.00
C ALA A 608 18.68 -5.59 -3.37
N ASP A 609 19.88 -5.63 -3.89
CA ASP A 609 21.04 -4.82 -3.49
C ASP A 609 21.47 -5.01 -1.99
N CYS A 610 20.98 -6.08 -1.34
CA CYS A 610 21.40 -6.50 -0.01
C CYS A 610 22.61 -7.44 -0.12
N ILE A 611 23.81 -6.88 -0.31
CA ILE A 611 25.04 -7.59 -0.64
C ILE A 611 25.53 -8.61 0.39
N ARG A 612 25.00 -8.57 1.63
CA ARG A 612 25.35 -9.49 2.72
C ARG A 612 24.44 -10.71 2.84
N ILE A 613 23.48 -10.84 1.92
CA ILE A 613 22.62 -12.02 1.85
C ILE A 613 23.33 -13.10 1.03
N SER A 614 23.41 -14.30 1.61
CA SER A 614 24.09 -15.46 1.01
C SER A 614 23.12 -16.64 0.84
N ASP A 615 23.63 -17.72 0.28
CA ASP A 615 22.92 -19.00 0.15
C ASP A 615 22.39 -19.54 1.48
N GLY A 616 23.11 -19.28 2.59
CA GLY A 616 22.67 -19.68 3.93
C GLY A 616 21.36 -19.01 4.35
N GLY A 617 21.24 -17.72 4.08
CA GLY A 617 20.04 -16.94 4.35
C GLY A 617 18.88 -17.38 3.47
N VAL A 618 19.09 -17.44 2.16
CA VAL A 618 18.06 -17.86 1.19
C VAL A 618 17.55 -19.27 1.51
N ARG A 619 18.43 -20.24 1.73
CA ARG A 619 18.10 -21.61 2.13
C ARG A 619 17.23 -21.63 3.39
N THR A 620 17.64 -20.92 4.43
CA THR A 620 16.90 -20.87 5.71
C THR A 620 15.50 -20.30 5.50
N PHE A 621 15.34 -19.29 4.66
CA PHE A 621 14.05 -18.67 4.37
C PHE A 621 13.12 -19.57 3.56
N VAL A 622 13.60 -20.15 2.45
CA VAL A 622 12.76 -21.00 1.57
C VAL A 622 12.37 -22.33 2.22
N GLN A 623 13.22 -22.84 3.12
CA GLN A 623 12.88 -24.01 3.97
C GLN A 623 11.88 -23.64 5.08
N GLY A 624 11.66 -22.34 5.34
CA GLY A 624 10.72 -21.85 6.35
C GLY A 624 9.26 -22.00 5.95
N SER A 625 8.38 -21.49 6.83
CA SER A 625 6.93 -21.69 6.74
C SER A 625 6.25 -21.04 5.52
N SER A 626 6.89 -20.07 4.87
CA SER A 626 6.35 -19.36 3.68
C SER A 626 6.92 -19.84 2.36
N GLY A 627 8.02 -20.59 2.33
CA GLY A 627 8.74 -20.94 1.11
C GLY A 627 7.84 -21.50 0.00
N ALA A 628 6.99 -22.49 0.32
CA ALA A 628 6.10 -23.11 -0.66
C ALA A 628 5.00 -22.18 -1.22
N LYS A 629 4.70 -21.07 -0.56
CA LYS A 629 3.65 -20.09 -0.95
C LYS A 629 4.20 -18.82 -1.56
N LEU A 630 5.52 -18.68 -1.59
CA LEU A 630 6.19 -17.50 -2.13
C LEU A 630 5.85 -17.37 -3.61
N ARG A 631 5.43 -16.18 -4.03
CA ARG A 631 5.05 -15.87 -5.41
C ARG A 631 6.05 -14.99 -6.12
N GLU A 632 6.67 -14.08 -5.39
CA GLU A 632 7.62 -13.13 -5.94
C GLU A 632 8.86 -13.09 -5.06
N LEU A 633 10.03 -13.30 -5.67
CA LEU A 633 11.34 -13.22 -5.04
C LEU A 633 12.27 -12.36 -5.89
N ASN A 634 12.81 -11.33 -5.28
CA ASN A 634 13.81 -10.47 -5.91
C ASN A 634 15.12 -10.51 -5.10
N LEU A 635 16.17 -10.98 -5.75
CA LEU A 635 17.54 -11.12 -5.24
C LEU A 635 18.54 -10.31 -6.09
N THR A 636 18.07 -9.30 -6.84
CA THR A 636 18.94 -8.44 -7.67
C THR A 636 20.21 -8.03 -6.92
N SER A 637 21.37 -8.12 -7.53
CA SER A 637 22.68 -7.71 -6.98
C SER A 637 23.06 -8.37 -5.64
N CYS A 638 22.43 -9.48 -5.27
CA CYS A 638 22.87 -10.28 -4.12
C CYS A 638 24.08 -11.14 -4.55
N ILE A 639 25.28 -10.55 -4.54
CA ILE A 639 26.52 -11.14 -5.10
C ILE A 639 26.97 -12.45 -4.45
N CYS A 640 26.51 -12.72 -3.21
CA CYS A 640 26.83 -13.96 -2.49
C CYS A 640 25.82 -15.10 -2.73
N VAL A 641 24.84 -14.89 -3.63
CA VAL A 641 23.85 -15.90 -4.05
C VAL A 641 24.43 -16.69 -5.22
N THR A 642 24.37 -18.02 -5.12
CA THR A 642 24.93 -18.95 -6.11
C THR A 642 23.85 -19.96 -6.59
N ASP A 643 24.26 -20.91 -7.42
CA ASP A 643 23.42 -22.02 -7.90
C ASP A 643 22.78 -22.84 -6.77
N ALA A 644 23.42 -22.87 -5.59
CA ALA A 644 22.88 -23.55 -4.42
C ALA A 644 21.55 -22.91 -3.93
N SER A 645 21.46 -21.58 -3.92
CA SER A 645 20.20 -20.87 -3.63
C SER A 645 19.13 -21.16 -4.67
N VAL A 646 19.51 -21.10 -5.95
CA VAL A 646 18.57 -21.27 -7.07
C VAL A 646 17.98 -22.68 -7.05
N THR A 647 18.81 -23.70 -6.78
CA THR A 647 18.37 -25.10 -6.63
C THR A 647 17.39 -25.27 -5.46
N GLU A 648 17.66 -24.68 -4.30
CA GLU A 648 16.76 -24.72 -3.14
C GLU A 648 15.43 -23.99 -3.43
N ILE A 649 15.47 -22.86 -4.14
CA ILE A 649 14.26 -22.13 -4.58
C ILE A 649 13.42 -23.02 -5.49
N ALA A 650 14.03 -23.66 -6.49
CA ALA A 650 13.35 -24.54 -7.43
C ALA A 650 12.67 -25.73 -6.72
N GLN A 651 13.33 -26.28 -5.70
CA GLN A 651 12.81 -27.44 -4.94
C GLN A 651 11.70 -27.08 -3.97
N ARG A 652 11.66 -25.86 -3.45
CA ARG A 652 10.77 -25.48 -2.33
C ARG A 652 9.64 -24.51 -2.71
N CYS A 653 9.86 -23.63 -3.68
CA CYS A 653 8.94 -22.53 -3.99
C CYS A 653 8.01 -22.88 -5.14
N HIS A 654 7.06 -23.80 -4.92
CA HIS A 654 6.19 -24.33 -5.99
C HIS A 654 5.16 -23.33 -6.53
N GLU A 655 4.83 -22.26 -5.79
CA GLU A 655 3.90 -21.20 -6.24
C GLU A 655 4.64 -19.97 -6.80
N LEU A 656 5.98 -20.02 -6.96
CA LEU A 656 6.77 -18.89 -7.43
C LEU A 656 6.44 -18.56 -8.87
N THR A 657 6.01 -17.32 -9.12
CA THR A 657 5.62 -16.78 -10.43
C THR A 657 6.62 -15.77 -11.00
N TYR A 658 7.32 -15.07 -10.13
CA TYR A 658 8.32 -14.06 -10.47
C TYR A 658 9.62 -14.33 -9.70
N LEU A 659 10.74 -14.43 -10.43
CA LEU A 659 12.09 -14.54 -9.86
C LEU A 659 13.02 -13.56 -10.55
N ASN A 660 13.69 -12.74 -9.75
CA ASN A 660 14.71 -11.82 -10.24
C ASN A 660 16.07 -12.15 -9.60
N LEU A 661 17.04 -12.47 -10.45
CA LEU A 661 18.44 -12.81 -10.11
C LEU A 661 19.42 -11.87 -10.83
N ARG A 662 18.94 -10.70 -11.27
CA ARG A 662 19.76 -9.74 -12.00
C ARG A 662 21.05 -9.42 -11.22
N HIS A 663 22.20 -9.39 -11.90
CA HIS A 663 23.54 -9.16 -11.35
C HIS A 663 23.95 -10.13 -10.21
N CYS A 664 23.35 -11.32 -10.16
CA CYS A 664 23.87 -12.42 -9.37
C CYS A 664 24.91 -13.18 -10.21
N GLU A 665 26.13 -12.65 -10.27
CA GLU A 665 27.18 -13.12 -11.20
C GLU A 665 27.60 -14.58 -10.98
N ASN A 666 27.39 -15.11 -9.74
CA ASN A 666 27.71 -16.49 -9.37
C ASN A 666 26.60 -17.51 -9.70
N VAL A 667 25.53 -17.07 -10.39
CA VAL A 667 24.48 -17.95 -10.90
C VAL A 667 24.86 -18.37 -12.32
N THR A 668 24.89 -19.70 -12.53
CA THR A 668 25.31 -20.34 -13.79
C THR A 668 24.19 -21.25 -14.35
N ASP A 669 24.49 -21.94 -15.43
CA ASP A 669 23.57 -22.89 -16.07
C ASP A 669 23.09 -24.00 -15.11
N ALA A 670 23.92 -24.41 -14.15
CA ALA A 670 23.59 -25.45 -13.17
C ALA A 670 22.39 -25.08 -12.28
N GLY A 671 22.32 -23.81 -11.82
CA GLY A 671 21.17 -23.30 -11.09
C GLY A 671 19.92 -23.19 -11.95
N ILE A 672 20.08 -22.75 -13.20
CA ILE A 672 18.96 -22.55 -14.14
C ILE A 672 18.35 -23.87 -14.60
N GLU A 673 19.13 -24.94 -14.70
CA GLU A 673 18.62 -26.28 -14.98
C GLU A 673 17.58 -26.75 -13.94
N ALA A 674 17.81 -26.43 -12.66
CA ALA A 674 16.83 -26.72 -11.61
C ALA A 674 15.52 -25.92 -11.81
N LEU A 675 15.60 -24.64 -12.23
CA LEU A 675 14.43 -23.80 -12.52
C LEU A 675 13.63 -24.28 -13.74
N GLY A 676 14.28 -24.93 -14.70
CA GLY A 676 13.63 -25.53 -15.88
C GLY A 676 12.50 -26.51 -15.51
N ASN A 677 12.49 -27.05 -14.29
CA ASN A 677 11.44 -27.93 -13.78
C ASN A 677 10.25 -27.20 -13.11
N MET A 678 10.29 -25.87 -12.97
CA MET A 678 9.25 -25.09 -12.30
C MET A 678 8.08 -24.75 -13.25
N SER A 679 6.94 -25.40 -13.03
CA SER A 679 5.74 -25.16 -13.85
C SER A 679 4.98 -23.87 -13.52
N SER A 680 5.28 -23.21 -12.41
CA SER A 680 4.62 -21.98 -11.91
C SER A 680 5.28 -20.70 -12.41
N LEU A 681 6.55 -20.74 -12.86
CA LEU A 681 7.33 -19.57 -13.20
C LEU A 681 6.81 -18.91 -14.47
N ILE A 682 6.50 -17.62 -14.39
CA ILE A 682 5.93 -16.79 -15.47
C ILE A 682 6.90 -15.70 -15.91
N SER A 683 7.60 -15.08 -14.97
CA SER A 683 8.54 -13.99 -15.22
C SER A 683 9.87 -14.28 -14.56
N ILE A 684 10.96 -14.13 -15.31
CA ILE A 684 12.32 -14.33 -14.82
C ILE A 684 13.26 -13.25 -15.37
N ASP A 685 14.09 -12.70 -14.48
CA ASP A 685 15.18 -11.78 -14.84
C ASP A 685 16.52 -12.40 -14.42
N LEU A 686 17.35 -12.70 -15.40
CA LEU A 686 18.70 -13.28 -15.30
C LEU A 686 19.77 -12.32 -15.84
N SER A 687 19.43 -11.06 -16.02
CA SER A 687 20.35 -10.06 -16.60
C SER A 687 21.63 -9.95 -15.77
N GLY A 688 22.79 -9.93 -16.44
CA GLY A 688 24.09 -9.82 -15.78
C GLY A 688 24.52 -11.07 -15.00
N THR A 689 23.91 -12.23 -15.23
CA THR A 689 24.36 -13.53 -14.69
C THR A 689 25.34 -14.24 -15.64
N SER A 690 26.00 -15.30 -15.16
CA SER A 690 26.99 -16.07 -15.92
C SER A 690 26.38 -17.22 -16.74
N ILE A 691 25.11 -17.12 -17.13
CA ILE A 691 24.41 -18.15 -17.91
C ILE A 691 24.85 -18.18 -19.38
N SER A 692 24.68 -19.35 -19.99
CA SER A 692 24.96 -19.61 -21.43
C SER A 692 23.70 -20.15 -22.14
N ASP A 693 23.90 -20.55 -23.41
CA ASP A 693 22.84 -21.17 -24.22
C ASP A 693 22.21 -22.40 -23.57
N MET A 694 22.97 -23.14 -22.74
CA MET A 694 22.49 -24.34 -22.05
C MET A 694 21.44 -24.00 -20.99
N GLY A 695 21.65 -22.95 -20.21
CA GLY A 695 20.67 -22.46 -19.25
C GLY A 695 19.36 -22.07 -19.92
N LEU A 696 19.43 -21.31 -21.03
CA LEU A 696 18.22 -20.91 -21.77
C LEU A 696 17.46 -22.12 -22.36
N ARG A 697 18.17 -23.12 -22.86
CA ARG A 697 17.55 -24.37 -23.35
C ARG A 697 16.73 -25.04 -22.23
N SER A 698 17.29 -25.14 -21.04
CA SER A 698 16.60 -25.73 -19.87
C SER A 698 15.35 -24.96 -19.50
N LEU A 699 15.37 -23.61 -19.47
CA LEU A 699 14.20 -22.77 -19.23
C LEU A 699 13.09 -22.92 -20.26
N GLY A 700 13.45 -23.14 -21.52
CA GLY A 700 12.48 -23.31 -22.61
C GLY A 700 11.60 -24.55 -22.47
N HIS A 701 12.02 -25.55 -21.71
CA HIS A 701 11.37 -26.86 -21.65
C HIS A 701 9.88 -26.81 -21.22
N TYR A 702 9.50 -25.99 -20.25
CA TYR A 702 8.12 -25.91 -19.74
C TYR A 702 7.22 -24.84 -20.38
N GLY A 703 7.77 -23.98 -21.22
CA GLY A 703 7.03 -23.11 -22.15
C GLY A 703 6.01 -22.12 -21.57
N LYS A 704 6.01 -21.83 -20.25
CA LYS A 704 5.03 -20.94 -19.61
C LYS A 704 5.53 -19.51 -19.36
N ILE A 705 6.81 -19.26 -19.61
CA ILE A 705 7.43 -17.96 -19.38
C ILE A 705 6.84 -16.95 -20.36
N LYS A 706 6.37 -15.84 -19.80
CA LYS A 706 5.84 -14.68 -20.54
C LYS A 706 6.82 -13.53 -20.57
N GLU A 707 7.65 -13.42 -19.56
CA GLU A 707 8.61 -12.33 -19.38
C GLU A 707 9.99 -12.92 -19.15
N LEU A 708 10.92 -12.64 -20.06
CA LEU A 708 12.31 -13.03 -19.97
C LEU A 708 13.19 -11.79 -20.09
N SER A 709 14.10 -11.60 -19.13
CA SER A 709 15.19 -10.64 -19.21
C SER A 709 16.52 -11.35 -19.01
N ILE A 710 17.40 -11.21 -20.01
CA ILE A 710 18.76 -11.79 -20.06
C ILE A 710 19.75 -10.74 -20.56
N SER A 711 19.48 -9.48 -20.26
CA SER A 711 20.34 -8.37 -20.64
C SER A 711 21.74 -8.53 -20.01
N GLU A 712 22.78 -8.06 -20.68
CA GLU A 712 24.18 -8.10 -20.20
C GLU A 712 24.76 -9.52 -20.05
N CYS A 713 24.11 -10.54 -20.60
CA CYS A 713 24.61 -11.92 -20.60
C CYS A 713 25.55 -12.15 -21.81
N LYS A 714 26.85 -12.16 -21.56
CA LYS A 714 27.89 -12.19 -22.61
C LYS A 714 28.00 -13.52 -23.33
N ASN A 715 27.58 -14.62 -22.70
CA ASN A 715 27.74 -16.00 -23.18
C ASN A 715 26.51 -16.51 -23.93
N ILE A 716 25.51 -15.67 -24.16
CA ILE A 716 24.29 -16.05 -24.88
C ILE A 716 24.43 -15.72 -26.36
N SER A 717 24.16 -16.70 -27.21
CA SER A 717 24.16 -16.59 -28.67
C SER A 717 22.76 -16.80 -29.25
N ASP A 718 22.64 -16.68 -30.56
CA ASP A 718 21.41 -16.94 -31.31
C ASP A 718 20.85 -18.35 -31.07
N THR A 719 21.76 -19.36 -30.84
CA THR A 719 21.36 -20.74 -30.58
C THR A 719 20.59 -20.87 -29.24
N GLY A 720 21.02 -20.19 -28.20
CA GLY A 720 20.30 -20.18 -26.92
C GLY A 720 18.88 -19.61 -27.05
N ILE A 721 18.74 -18.48 -27.73
CA ILE A 721 17.42 -17.88 -28.02
C ILE A 721 16.56 -18.83 -28.87
N GLN A 722 17.16 -19.51 -29.83
CA GLN A 722 16.44 -20.47 -30.70
C GLN A 722 15.90 -21.65 -29.89
N GLU A 723 16.72 -22.25 -29.03
CA GLU A 723 16.29 -23.36 -28.17
C GLU A 723 15.21 -22.95 -27.18
N PHE A 724 15.35 -21.79 -26.57
CA PHE A 724 14.33 -21.24 -25.66
C PHE A 724 12.98 -20.99 -26.37
N CYS A 725 13.00 -20.33 -27.53
CA CYS A 725 11.78 -19.97 -28.26
C CYS A 725 11.06 -21.18 -28.85
N LYS A 726 11.76 -22.28 -29.14
CA LYS A 726 11.12 -23.53 -29.61
C LYS A 726 10.11 -24.05 -28.57
N GLY A 727 10.44 -23.94 -27.30
CA GLY A 727 9.57 -24.37 -26.18
C GLY A 727 8.56 -23.33 -25.71
N THR A 728 8.81 -22.05 -25.90
CA THR A 728 8.06 -20.96 -25.28
C THR A 728 7.25 -20.13 -26.29
N LYS A 729 5.95 -20.42 -26.41
CA LYS A 729 5.04 -19.73 -27.35
C LYS A 729 4.27 -18.54 -26.76
N TYR A 730 4.33 -18.34 -25.46
CA TYR A 730 3.54 -17.36 -24.74
C TYR A 730 4.35 -16.13 -24.32
N LEU A 731 5.57 -15.97 -24.82
CA LEU A 731 6.45 -14.85 -24.51
C LEU A 731 5.80 -13.53 -24.96
N GLU A 732 5.63 -12.62 -24.00
CA GLU A 732 5.02 -11.29 -24.18
C GLU A 732 6.08 -10.19 -24.07
N HIS A 733 7.07 -10.37 -23.16
CA HIS A 733 8.14 -9.41 -22.91
C HIS A 733 9.51 -10.11 -23.02
N CYS A 734 10.38 -9.58 -23.85
CA CYS A 734 11.73 -10.11 -24.05
C CYS A 734 12.76 -8.98 -24.04
N HIS A 735 13.68 -9.03 -23.07
CA HIS A 735 14.75 -8.06 -22.89
C HIS A 735 16.09 -8.77 -23.01
N VAL A 736 16.82 -8.47 -24.10
CA VAL A 736 18.12 -9.06 -24.44
C VAL A 736 19.15 -7.98 -24.73
N SER A 737 19.04 -6.82 -24.05
CA SER A 737 19.93 -5.69 -24.25
C SER A 737 21.37 -6.00 -23.83
N TYR A 738 22.34 -5.38 -24.47
CA TYR A 738 23.78 -5.53 -24.19
C TYR A 738 24.31 -6.96 -24.29
N CYS A 739 23.71 -7.75 -25.21
CA CYS A 739 24.19 -9.10 -25.56
C CYS A 739 24.98 -9.04 -26.89
N PRO A 740 26.31 -8.98 -26.85
CA PRO A 740 27.12 -8.65 -28.03
C PRO A 740 27.19 -9.76 -29.07
N GLN A 741 26.82 -10.98 -28.71
CA GLN A 741 26.87 -12.13 -29.63
C GLN A 741 25.59 -12.25 -30.49
N LEU A 742 24.47 -11.66 -30.04
CA LEU A 742 23.18 -11.76 -30.72
C LEU A 742 23.18 -11.04 -32.07
N THR A 743 22.57 -11.70 -33.05
CA THR A 743 22.39 -11.19 -34.43
C THR A 743 20.90 -11.11 -34.80
N ASP A 744 20.61 -10.72 -36.03
CA ASP A 744 19.26 -10.72 -36.57
C ASP A 744 18.55 -12.08 -36.50
N GLU A 745 19.29 -13.21 -36.45
CA GLU A 745 18.75 -14.56 -36.34
C GLU A 745 18.03 -14.80 -35.00
N ALA A 746 18.54 -14.21 -33.86
CA ALA A 746 17.84 -14.25 -32.59
C ALA A 746 16.45 -13.62 -32.71
N VAL A 747 16.37 -12.39 -33.27
CA VAL A 747 15.11 -11.66 -33.41
C VAL A 747 14.18 -12.35 -34.42
N LYS A 748 14.71 -12.89 -35.49
CA LYS A 748 13.94 -13.71 -36.44
C LYS A 748 13.29 -14.91 -35.76
N THR A 749 14.04 -15.62 -34.94
CA THR A 749 13.54 -16.76 -34.17
C THR A 749 12.46 -16.38 -33.16
N MET A 750 12.67 -15.26 -32.41
CA MET A 750 11.67 -14.72 -31.53
C MET A 750 10.38 -14.34 -32.27
N ALA A 751 10.51 -13.65 -33.39
CA ALA A 751 9.37 -13.23 -34.20
C ALA A 751 8.59 -14.41 -34.76
N PHE A 752 9.30 -15.49 -35.17
CA PHE A 752 8.70 -16.68 -35.77
C PHE A 752 7.95 -17.56 -34.76
N HIS A 753 8.45 -17.68 -33.52
CA HIS A 753 7.85 -18.54 -32.49
C HIS A 753 6.91 -17.79 -31.51
N CYS A 754 7.16 -16.51 -31.24
CA CYS A 754 6.52 -15.76 -30.18
C CYS A 754 5.65 -14.62 -30.74
N HIS A 755 4.51 -14.94 -31.35
CA HIS A 755 3.61 -13.95 -32.00
C HIS A 755 2.89 -13.00 -31.01
N ARG A 756 3.00 -13.24 -29.69
CA ARG A 756 2.38 -12.41 -28.64
C ARG A 756 3.29 -11.34 -28.08
N LEU A 757 4.48 -11.14 -28.65
CA LEU A 757 5.42 -10.15 -28.21
C LEU A 757 4.80 -8.74 -28.21
N THR A 758 4.78 -8.13 -27.04
CA THR A 758 4.29 -6.76 -26.78
C THR A 758 5.44 -5.79 -26.45
N SER A 759 6.51 -6.32 -25.86
CA SER A 759 7.71 -5.55 -25.48
C SER A 759 8.98 -6.28 -25.89
N VAL A 760 9.82 -5.59 -26.65
CA VAL A 760 11.14 -6.09 -27.05
C VAL A 760 12.19 -5.03 -26.76
N ASN A 761 13.27 -5.44 -26.11
CA ASN A 761 14.45 -4.61 -25.88
C ASN A 761 15.70 -5.33 -26.39
N VAL A 762 16.30 -4.79 -27.44
CA VAL A 762 17.56 -5.26 -28.06
C VAL A 762 18.63 -4.14 -28.03
N ALA A 763 18.47 -3.17 -27.10
CA ALA A 763 19.41 -2.06 -26.99
C ALA A 763 20.83 -2.55 -26.73
N GLY A 764 21.82 -1.89 -27.32
CA GLY A 764 23.23 -2.25 -27.12
C GLY A 764 23.65 -3.56 -27.76
N CYS A 765 22.90 -4.06 -28.75
CA CYS A 765 23.30 -5.23 -29.56
C CYS A 765 23.87 -4.76 -30.91
N PRO A 766 25.22 -4.70 -31.06
CA PRO A 766 25.84 -4.01 -32.20
C PRO A 766 25.64 -4.69 -33.55
N LYS A 767 25.36 -5.99 -33.56
CA LYS A 767 25.19 -6.78 -34.79
C LYS A 767 23.78 -6.75 -35.40
N MET A 768 22.83 -6.02 -34.73
CA MET A 768 21.45 -5.91 -35.23
C MET A 768 21.38 -4.97 -36.43
N THR A 769 20.67 -5.39 -37.48
CA THR A 769 20.46 -4.64 -38.74
C THR A 769 18.98 -4.38 -39.02
N ASP A 770 18.66 -3.67 -40.12
CA ASP A 770 17.27 -3.43 -40.53
C ASP A 770 16.46 -4.73 -40.73
N THR A 771 17.10 -5.86 -40.95
CA THR A 771 16.46 -7.16 -41.11
C THR A 771 15.78 -7.65 -39.84
N CYS A 772 16.36 -7.42 -38.65
CA CYS A 772 15.71 -7.79 -37.40
C CYS A 772 14.37 -7.06 -37.24
N ILE A 773 14.33 -5.76 -37.55
CA ILE A 773 13.11 -4.95 -37.50
C ILE A 773 12.10 -5.39 -38.56
N GLN A 774 12.56 -5.82 -39.73
CA GLN A 774 11.69 -6.39 -40.77
C GLN A 774 10.97 -7.65 -40.26
N TYR A 775 11.67 -8.56 -39.55
CA TYR A 775 11.06 -9.75 -38.95
C TYR A 775 10.03 -9.41 -37.89
N LEU A 776 10.35 -8.48 -36.95
CA LEU A 776 9.38 -8.02 -35.94
C LEU A 776 8.13 -7.40 -36.59
N ALA A 777 8.35 -6.56 -37.61
CA ALA A 777 7.25 -5.90 -38.31
C ALA A 777 6.35 -6.86 -39.10
N ALA A 778 6.89 -8.00 -39.54
CA ALA A 778 6.16 -9.03 -40.29
C ALA A 778 5.31 -9.95 -39.38
N ALA A 779 5.75 -10.22 -38.15
CA ALA A 779 5.16 -11.24 -37.29
C ALA A 779 4.57 -10.71 -35.96
N CYS A 780 5.14 -9.64 -35.39
CA CYS A 780 4.78 -9.15 -34.05
C CYS A 780 3.84 -7.94 -34.12
N HIS A 781 2.58 -8.16 -34.49
CA HIS A 781 1.60 -7.08 -34.69
C HIS A 781 1.10 -6.44 -33.38
N TYR A 782 1.33 -7.09 -32.22
CA TYR A 782 0.96 -6.62 -30.89
C TYR A 782 2.07 -5.83 -30.18
N LEU A 783 3.17 -5.49 -30.88
CA LEU A 783 4.29 -4.79 -30.30
C LEU A 783 3.90 -3.35 -29.90
N HIS A 784 4.03 -3.03 -28.59
CA HIS A 784 3.75 -1.73 -27.99
C HIS A 784 5.01 -0.97 -27.63
N PHE A 785 6.05 -1.69 -27.19
CA PHE A 785 7.34 -1.14 -26.78
C PHE A 785 8.47 -1.78 -27.56
N LEU A 786 9.36 -0.93 -28.09
CA LEU A 786 10.60 -1.37 -28.73
C LEU A 786 11.73 -0.45 -28.33
N ASP A 787 12.84 -1.02 -27.85
CA ASP A 787 14.09 -0.32 -27.61
C ASP A 787 15.20 -0.92 -28.47
N VAL A 788 15.73 -0.11 -29.39
CA VAL A 788 16.83 -0.44 -30.29
C VAL A 788 18.00 0.52 -30.10
N SER A 789 18.06 1.19 -28.94
CA SER A 789 19.13 2.15 -28.67
C SER A 789 20.49 1.48 -28.78
N GLY A 790 21.46 2.12 -29.42
CA GLY A 790 22.81 1.59 -29.66
C GLY A 790 22.90 0.54 -30.75
N CYS A 791 21.85 0.20 -31.51
CA CYS A 791 21.93 -0.64 -32.67
C CYS A 791 22.44 0.19 -33.87
N ILE A 792 23.74 0.25 -34.01
CA ILE A 792 24.45 1.16 -34.94
C ILE A 792 24.22 0.93 -36.45
N HIS A 793 23.84 -0.29 -36.82
CA HIS A 793 23.61 -0.66 -38.25
C HIS A 793 22.15 -0.42 -38.69
N LEU A 794 21.26 0.05 -37.81
CA LEU A 794 19.90 0.39 -38.19
C LEU A 794 19.87 1.70 -39.01
N THR A 795 19.05 1.70 -40.06
CA THR A 795 18.84 2.84 -40.96
C THR A 795 17.38 3.28 -40.99
N ASP A 796 17.09 4.30 -41.79
CA ASP A 796 15.71 4.78 -42.00
C ASP A 796 14.76 3.69 -42.53
N LYS A 797 15.26 2.60 -43.11
CA LYS A 797 14.46 1.45 -43.54
C LYS A 797 13.78 0.74 -42.37
N ALA A 798 14.46 0.64 -41.22
CA ALA A 798 13.87 0.09 -39.99
C ALA A 798 12.57 0.82 -39.61
N LEU A 799 12.58 2.15 -39.58
CA LEU A 799 11.39 2.95 -39.28
C LEU A 799 10.26 2.76 -40.30
N LYS A 800 10.61 2.60 -41.56
CA LYS A 800 9.63 2.28 -42.61
C LYS A 800 8.96 0.92 -42.40
N TYR A 801 9.72 -0.10 -41.98
CA TYR A 801 9.16 -1.42 -41.63
C TYR A 801 8.23 -1.34 -40.41
N LEU A 802 8.64 -0.71 -39.34
CA LEU A 802 7.81 -0.50 -38.15
C LEU A 802 6.50 0.21 -38.47
N TRP A 803 6.58 1.30 -39.23
CA TRP A 803 5.39 2.06 -39.64
C TRP A 803 4.38 1.22 -40.43
N LYS A 804 4.86 0.26 -41.24
CA LYS A 804 4.00 -0.64 -42.00
C LYS A 804 3.41 -1.77 -41.16
N GLY A 805 4.23 -2.45 -40.33
CA GLY A 805 3.86 -3.71 -39.65
C GLY A 805 3.35 -3.53 -38.23
N CYS A 806 4.00 -2.70 -37.39
CA CYS A 806 3.70 -2.55 -36.00
C CYS A 806 2.71 -1.39 -35.74
N LYS A 807 1.43 -1.60 -35.98
CA LYS A 807 0.40 -0.55 -35.84
C LYS A 807 0.07 -0.19 -34.40
N GLN A 808 0.38 -1.06 -33.45
CA GLN A 808 0.12 -0.87 -32.01
C GLN A 808 1.34 -0.30 -31.26
N LEU A 809 2.46 -0.05 -31.95
CA LEU A 809 3.64 0.51 -31.33
C LEU A 809 3.34 1.90 -30.75
N GLN A 810 3.66 2.06 -29.46
CA GLN A 810 3.42 3.29 -28.69
C GLN A 810 4.73 3.96 -28.29
N ILE A 811 5.70 3.18 -27.86
CA ILE A 811 7.00 3.66 -27.35
C ILE A 811 8.12 3.09 -28.19
N LEU A 812 8.95 3.97 -28.73
CA LEU A 812 10.14 3.60 -29.51
C LEU A 812 11.36 4.38 -29.01
N LYS A 813 12.40 3.66 -28.60
CA LYS A 813 13.69 4.23 -28.21
C LYS A 813 14.76 3.88 -29.24
N MET A 814 15.51 4.87 -29.66
CA MET A 814 16.52 4.80 -30.73
C MET A 814 17.69 5.74 -30.40
N LEU A 815 18.14 5.74 -29.16
CA LEU A 815 19.30 6.53 -28.74
C LEU A 815 20.56 5.94 -29.36
N TYR A 816 21.52 6.75 -29.77
CA TYR A 816 22.80 6.31 -30.34
C TYR A 816 22.67 5.51 -31.65
N CYS A 817 21.57 5.72 -32.40
CA CYS A 817 21.36 5.15 -33.73
C CYS A 817 21.73 6.16 -34.82
N ARG A 818 23.02 6.36 -35.05
CA ARG A 818 23.58 7.41 -35.93
C ARG A 818 23.08 7.38 -37.39
N ASN A 819 22.73 6.19 -37.88
CA ASN A 819 22.30 6.02 -39.29
C ASN A 819 20.78 6.23 -39.47
N ILE A 820 20.05 6.58 -38.40
CA ILE A 820 18.64 6.98 -38.46
C ILE A 820 18.55 8.50 -38.50
N THR A 821 17.96 9.01 -39.59
CA THR A 821 17.88 10.47 -39.79
C THR A 821 16.72 11.12 -39.00
N LYS A 822 16.91 12.34 -38.52
CA LYS A 822 15.84 13.12 -37.86
C LYS A 822 14.61 13.29 -38.76
N GLN A 823 14.81 13.36 -40.08
CA GLN A 823 13.70 13.46 -41.05
C GLN A 823 12.85 12.17 -41.07
N ALA A 824 13.49 11.00 -41.07
CA ALA A 824 12.78 9.73 -41.01
C ALA A 824 12.02 9.58 -39.67
N VAL A 825 12.64 9.97 -38.56
CA VAL A 825 11.99 9.95 -37.25
C VAL A 825 10.72 10.81 -37.29
N LEU A 826 10.79 12.06 -37.70
CA LEU A 826 9.63 12.95 -37.79
C LEU A 826 8.54 12.38 -38.73
N LYS A 827 8.93 11.72 -39.83
CA LYS A 827 7.99 11.17 -40.82
C LYS A 827 7.27 9.91 -40.33
N TYR A 828 7.98 8.95 -39.74
CA TYR A 828 7.45 7.62 -39.45
C TYR A 828 6.99 7.46 -38.01
N THR A 829 7.47 8.26 -37.05
CA THR A 829 7.15 8.11 -35.63
C THR A 829 6.20 9.18 -35.08
N ALA A 830 5.67 10.06 -35.92
CA ALA A 830 4.77 11.16 -35.54
C ALA A 830 3.48 10.72 -34.79
N LYS A 831 3.11 9.44 -34.89
CA LYS A 831 1.91 8.87 -34.23
C LYS A 831 2.19 8.18 -32.89
N LEU A 832 3.48 7.99 -32.55
CA LEU A 832 3.87 7.32 -31.31
C LEU A 832 3.57 8.21 -30.11
N GLU A 833 3.29 7.59 -28.99
CA GLU A 833 3.07 8.28 -27.70
C GLU A 833 4.38 8.84 -27.17
N LYS A 834 5.45 8.05 -27.26
CA LYS A 834 6.79 8.43 -26.84
C LYS A 834 7.84 7.94 -27.83
N GLN A 835 8.75 8.83 -28.21
CA GLN A 835 9.92 8.51 -28.99
C GLN A 835 11.16 9.17 -28.39
N GLU A 836 12.27 8.43 -28.36
CA GLU A 836 13.57 8.91 -27.91
C GLU A 836 14.58 8.62 -29.01
N HIS A 837 15.22 9.63 -29.53
CA HIS A 837 16.22 9.53 -30.60
C HIS A 837 17.32 10.54 -30.41
N ASN A 838 18.56 10.14 -30.62
CA ASN A 838 19.70 11.00 -30.90
C ASN A 838 20.58 10.34 -31.97
N ASP A 839 21.33 11.17 -32.66
CA ASP A 839 22.28 10.80 -33.72
C ASP A 839 23.74 10.76 -33.20
N ALA A 840 23.90 10.69 -31.86
CA ALA A 840 25.21 10.60 -31.23
C ALA A 840 25.86 9.23 -31.46
N ASP A 841 27.19 9.20 -31.46
CA ASP A 841 27.93 7.95 -31.46
C ASP A 841 27.67 7.15 -30.15
N PRO A 842 27.79 5.84 -30.19
CA PRO A 842 27.65 5.00 -29.02
C PRO A 842 28.75 5.36 -27.99
N PRO A 843 28.39 5.65 -26.73
CA PRO A 843 29.39 5.90 -25.70
C PRO A 843 30.15 4.61 -25.34
N SER A 844 31.39 4.73 -24.88
CA SER A 844 32.27 3.61 -24.58
C SER A 844 31.74 2.59 -23.56
N TRP A 845 30.83 3.05 -22.67
CA TRP A 845 30.17 2.16 -21.71
C TRP A 845 29.21 1.17 -22.35
N LEU A 846 28.83 1.32 -23.62
CA LEU A 846 28.08 0.30 -24.38
C LEU A 846 28.94 -0.93 -24.70
N GLY A 847 30.27 -0.87 -24.50
CA GLY A 847 31.18 -2.01 -24.66
C GLY A 847 31.63 -2.29 -26.09
N TYR A 848 31.35 -1.41 -27.04
CA TYR A 848 31.78 -1.50 -28.44
C TYR A 848 32.06 -0.12 -29.04
N ASP A 849 32.82 -0.10 -30.12
CA ASP A 849 33.20 1.11 -30.85
C ASP A 849 32.14 1.52 -31.90
N ARG A 850 32.47 2.55 -32.68
CA ARG A 850 31.62 3.07 -33.76
C ARG A 850 31.28 2.00 -34.82
N ASP A 851 32.14 1.03 -35.01
CA ASP A 851 32.00 0.00 -36.08
C ASP A 851 31.40 -1.30 -35.54
N GLY A 852 31.07 -1.31 -34.24
CA GLY A 852 30.46 -2.46 -33.55
C GLY A 852 31.47 -3.48 -33.03
N ASN A 853 32.76 -3.16 -33.02
CA ASN A 853 33.78 -4.05 -32.48
C ASN A 853 33.78 -3.97 -30.95
N ILE A 854 33.77 -5.10 -30.29
CA ILE A 854 33.76 -5.18 -28.83
C ILE A 854 35.06 -4.61 -28.27
N LEU A 855 34.93 -3.65 -27.38
CA LEU A 855 36.06 -3.05 -26.68
C LEU A 855 36.54 -4.01 -25.60
N THR A 856 37.76 -4.58 -25.79
CA THR A 856 38.44 -5.34 -24.74
C THR A 856 39.02 -4.38 -23.71
N PHE A 857 38.34 -4.20 -22.61
CA PHE A 857 38.90 -3.47 -21.44
C PHE A 857 40.00 -4.32 -20.83
N THR A 858 41.23 -4.12 -21.23
CA THR A 858 42.39 -4.49 -20.45
C THR A 858 42.41 -3.61 -19.22
N ASN A 859 42.30 -4.22 -18.03
CA ASN A 859 42.40 -3.57 -16.74
C ASN A 859 43.59 -2.59 -16.70
N LYS A 860 43.33 -1.31 -16.81
CA LYS A 860 44.26 -0.26 -16.34
C LYS A 860 43.44 0.67 -15.43
N HIS A 861 43.58 0.43 -14.16
CA HIS A 861 43.41 1.47 -13.16
C HIS A 861 44.33 2.65 -13.50
N THR A 862 43.76 3.74 -13.97
CA THR A 862 44.40 5.04 -13.90
C THR A 862 43.32 6.11 -13.72
N SER A 863 43.31 6.65 -12.50
CA SER A 863 43.06 8.05 -12.12
C SER A 863 42.03 8.85 -12.93
N GLU A 864 41.07 9.35 -12.16
CA GLU A 864 40.20 10.50 -12.48
C GLU A 864 41.00 11.67 -13.09
N PRO A 865 40.30 12.54 -13.85
CA PRO A 865 40.35 13.95 -13.50
C PRO A 865 38.96 14.59 -13.46
N GLU A 866 38.77 15.36 -12.37
CA GLU A 866 37.90 16.55 -12.10
C GLU A 866 36.50 16.64 -12.73
#